data_4fd8276f1c567fb4bde68b5fd94d99fb
#
_entry.id   4fd8276f1c567fb4bde68b5fd94d99fb
#
_cell.length_a   1.000
_cell.length_b   1.000
_cell.length_c   1.000
_cell.angle_alpha   90.00
_cell.angle_beta   90.00
_cell.angle_gamma   90.00
#
_symmetry.space_group_name_H-M   'P 1'
#
loop_
_entity.id
_entity.type
_entity.pdbx_description
1 polymer ?
#
loop_
_entity_poly.entity_id
_entity_poly.type
_entity_poly.pdbx_seq_one_letter_code
_entity_poly.pdbx_strand_id
1 'polypeptide(L)'
;MDAMIPAAAPEPEKLTEDVENLSLSPFGVARSSVNETPLTDDEVRLMTDYFHASMYMCLGMIYLRRNPLLRDPLTVEHLKRRLLGHWGSDAGQSFTYIHMNRLIKKYDLDALFISGPGHGAPAVLSNSYLEGVYSEVYPDKKEDEEGLRRFFKYFSFPGGIGSHATPETPGSLHEGGELGYSISHAFGTVFDHPNLIALTMVGDGESETGPLATSWHSTKFLNPITDGAVLPVLHLNGYKINNPTVLSRVSHKELEALFVGYGWTPYFVEGSDLPSMHQAMAATLERCVTKIREYQKEARDSGKAFRPRWPMIVLRTPKGWTGPRKIGDHYSEGFWRAHQVPITDALTNNESLKKLEEWMRSYEPEKKFDKDGKLIPELRELAPKGNRRMSANPVANGGLLKKKLHVPDFRTYGVEVKKGGVSKMGSMANFAAFLRDVVAQNMNDFRVFGPDETQSNKLDKIYEAGKKVWLADYFEEDKDGGNLAFDGRVMEMLSEHTVEGWLEGYILSGRHGMLNSYEPFIHIIDSMVNQHCKWIEKCLEVEWRKKVASLNILLTATVWRQDHNGFTHQDPGFLDVVANKSPDVVRIYLPPDANCLLSTMDHCLRSENYVNVVVADKQEHLQFLTMDQAIEHCSKGVGIWDWASNDKGEEPDVVMASCGDVSTHEALAATALLRTHLPQLKIRFVNVVDLFKLIDASEHPHGLQAHEWKAIFTDNVPCIFNFHSYPWLIHRLTYGRKGQQSLLVTGYREKGNIDTPLELAIRNGTDRYSLAINAIDRIAGLGNKGAAAREAMLNEQIKAKNYSYHEGMDPKEIDDWVWPF
;
A
#
# COMPACT_ATOMS: atom_id res chain seq x y z
N MET A 1 3.38 -31.98 -16.29
CA MET A 1 1.95 -31.78 -15.97
C MET A 1 1.47 -30.75 -16.95
N ASP A 2 0.55 -31.12 -17.82
CA ASP A 2 -0.03 -30.17 -18.77
C ASP A 2 -0.69 -29.03 -17.99
N ALA A 3 -0.27 -27.81 -18.25
CA ALA A 3 -0.92 -26.64 -17.69
C ALA A 3 -2.40 -26.68 -18.09
N MET A 4 -3.30 -26.82 -17.11
CA MET A 4 -4.74 -26.83 -17.39
C MET A 4 -5.10 -25.41 -17.91
N ILE A 5 -5.48 -25.37 -19.18
CA ILE A 5 -6.02 -24.16 -19.80
C ILE A 5 -7.34 -23.84 -19.10
N PRO A 6 -7.56 -22.62 -18.59
CA PRO A 6 -8.85 -22.23 -18.02
C PRO A 6 -9.95 -22.41 -19.07
N ALA A 7 -11.12 -22.88 -18.64
CA ALA A 7 -12.30 -22.91 -19.52
C ALA A 7 -12.65 -21.48 -19.97
N ALA A 8 -13.16 -21.33 -21.17
CA ALA A 8 -13.61 -20.06 -21.71
C ALA A 8 -14.58 -19.37 -20.73
N ALA A 9 -14.48 -18.05 -20.58
CA ALA A 9 -15.41 -17.28 -19.76
C ALA A 9 -16.86 -17.51 -20.25
N PRO A 10 -17.84 -17.72 -19.34
CA PRO A 10 -19.24 -17.87 -19.74
C PRO A 10 -19.71 -16.59 -20.45
N GLU A 11 -20.68 -16.75 -21.38
CA GLU A 11 -21.33 -15.61 -22.01
C GLU A 11 -21.96 -14.71 -20.94
N PRO A 12 -21.93 -13.37 -21.13
CA PRO A 12 -22.56 -12.46 -20.17
C PRO A 12 -24.06 -12.71 -20.13
N GLU A 13 -24.63 -12.70 -18.93
CA GLU A 13 -26.08 -12.71 -18.76
C GLU A 13 -26.62 -11.43 -19.42
N LYS A 14 -27.44 -11.54 -20.47
CA LYS A 14 -28.00 -10.38 -21.17
C LYS A 14 -28.92 -9.63 -20.24
N LEU A 15 -28.66 -8.34 -20.05
CA LEU A 15 -29.61 -7.44 -19.40
C LEU A 15 -30.90 -7.37 -20.23
N THR A 16 -31.99 -7.21 -19.54
CA THR A 16 -33.30 -7.10 -20.21
C THR A 16 -33.39 -5.78 -21.01
N GLU A 17 -34.07 -5.75 -22.14
CA GLU A 17 -34.31 -4.55 -22.94
C GLU A 17 -34.84 -3.35 -22.13
N ASP A 18 -35.45 -3.61 -20.98
CA ASP A 18 -35.98 -2.60 -20.06
C ASP A 18 -34.89 -1.68 -19.46
N VAL A 19 -33.63 -2.14 -19.33
CA VAL A 19 -32.54 -1.35 -18.74
C VAL A 19 -32.01 -0.30 -19.75
N GLU A 20 -31.98 -0.61 -21.02
CA GLU A 20 -31.47 0.31 -22.06
C GLU A 20 -32.28 1.63 -22.13
N ASN A 21 -33.56 1.58 -21.76
CA ASN A 21 -34.51 2.70 -21.85
C ASN A 21 -34.70 3.48 -20.54
N LEU A 22 -33.94 3.15 -19.50
CA LEU A 22 -34.04 3.84 -18.21
C LEU A 22 -33.55 5.30 -18.30
N SER A 23 -34.28 6.19 -17.65
CA SER A 23 -33.81 7.57 -17.50
C SER A 23 -32.64 7.62 -16.48
N LEU A 24 -31.69 8.53 -16.69
CA LEU A 24 -30.54 8.73 -15.79
C LEU A 24 -30.91 9.41 -14.45
N SER A 25 -32.17 9.43 -14.06
CA SER A 25 -32.62 10.06 -12.81
C SER A 25 -32.32 9.16 -11.61
N PRO A 26 -31.70 9.69 -10.54
CA PRO A 26 -31.53 8.95 -9.29
C PRO A 26 -32.80 9.00 -8.40
N PHE A 27 -33.88 9.61 -8.85
CA PHE A 27 -35.10 9.82 -8.06
C PHE A 27 -36.27 8.91 -8.50
N GLY A 28 -37.20 8.70 -7.58
CA GLY A 28 -38.45 7.98 -7.83
C GLY A 28 -38.45 6.54 -7.36
N VAL A 29 -39.43 5.80 -7.82
CA VAL A 29 -39.59 4.36 -7.57
C VAL A 29 -38.39 3.62 -8.15
N ALA A 30 -37.97 2.53 -7.48
CA ALA A 30 -36.81 1.75 -7.89
C ALA A 30 -36.97 1.17 -9.31
N ARG A 31 -35.89 1.22 -10.05
CA ARG A 31 -35.70 0.54 -11.33
C ARG A 31 -34.51 -0.40 -11.17
N SER A 32 -34.65 -1.63 -11.61
CA SER A 32 -33.62 -2.65 -11.42
C SER A 32 -33.57 -3.61 -12.61
N SER A 33 -32.37 -4.12 -12.87
CA SER A 33 -32.20 -5.24 -13.81
C SER A 33 -32.68 -6.59 -13.25
N VAL A 34 -33.05 -6.66 -11.96
CA VAL A 34 -33.63 -7.85 -11.31
C VAL A 34 -35.01 -7.49 -10.76
N ASN A 35 -36.05 -8.04 -11.37
CA ASN A 35 -37.46 -7.72 -11.08
C ASN A 35 -38.14 -8.73 -10.13
N GLU A 36 -37.53 -8.93 -8.95
CA GLU A 36 -38.06 -9.79 -7.89
C GLU A 36 -38.40 -8.97 -6.64
N THR A 37 -39.32 -9.43 -5.83
CA THR A 37 -39.73 -8.79 -4.57
C THR A 37 -39.56 -9.77 -3.39
N PRO A 38 -38.33 -10.04 -2.95
CA PRO A 38 -38.04 -11.11 -2.00
C PRO A 38 -38.36 -10.76 -0.55
N LEU A 39 -38.66 -9.50 -0.24
CA LEU A 39 -38.92 -9.06 1.14
C LEU A 39 -40.43 -9.00 1.42
N THR A 40 -40.84 -9.40 2.62
CA THR A 40 -42.15 -9.10 3.17
C THR A 40 -42.30 -7.62 3.52
N ASP A 41 -43.52 -7.12 3.66
CA ASP A 41 -43.75 -5.73 4.08
C ASP A 41 -43.12 -5.42 5.45
N ASP A 42 -43.08 -6.39 6.36
CA ASP A 42 -42.48 -6.25 7.68
C ASP A 42 -40.95 -6.18 7.58
N GLU A 43 -40.34 -6.98 6.73
CA GLU A 43 -38.89 -6.89 6.46
C GLU A 43 -38.53 -5.54 5.84
N VAL A 44 -39.32 -5.03 4.90
CA VAL A 44 -39.11 -3.66 4.32
C VAL A 44 -39.21 -2.62 5.40
N ARG A 45 -40.21 -2.68 6.28
CA ARG A 45 -40.37 -1.77 7.42
C ARG A 45 -39.13 -1.82 8.34
N LEU A 46 -38.75 -3.02 8.77
CA LEU A 46 -37.62 -3.20 9.69
C LEU A 46 -36.29 -2.72 9.08
N MET A 47 -36.04 -3.03 7.81
CA MET A 47 -34.83 -2.58 7.12
C MET A 47 -34.83 -1.05 6.95
N THR A 48 -35.98 -0.43 6.67
CA THR A 48 -36.14 1.03 6.62
C THR A 48 -35.84 1.64 8.00
N ASP A 49 -36.38 1.05 9.06
CA ASP A 49 -36.18 1.52 10.43
C ASP A 49 -34.71 1.42 10.88
N TYR A 50 -34.03 0.33 10.52
CA TYR A 50 -32.59 0.18 10.80
C TYR A 50 -31.75 1.18 9.98
N PHE A 51 -32.08 1.37 8.71
CA PHE A 51 -31.45 2.38 7.87
C PHE A 51 -31.61 3.78 8.45
N HIS A 52 -32.82 4.14 8.91
CA HIS A 52 -33.09 5.42 9.57
C HIS A 52 -32.29 5.57 10.88
N ALA A 53 -32.14 4.50 11.67
CA ALA A 53 -31.26 4.53 12.85
C ALA A 53 -29.80 4.83 12.47
N SER A 54 -29.27 4.19 11.42
CA SER A 54 -27.94 4.46 10.91
C SER A 54 -27.77 5.89 10.41
N MET A 55 -28.74 6.41 9.64
CA MET A 55 -28.72 7.78 9.11
C MET A 55 -28.80 8.82 10.23
N TYR A 56 -29.65 8.60 11.23
CA TYR A 56 -29.68 9.43 12.43
C TYR A 56 -28.32 9.50 13.12
N MET A 57 -27.65 8.35 13.26
CA MET A 57 -26.32 8.30 13.88
C MET A 57 -25.26 9.04 13.04
N CYS A 58 -25.33 8.96 11.71
CA CYS A 58 -24.45 9.73 10.83
C CYS A 58 -24.61 11.25 11.08
N LEU A 59 -25.86 11.74 11.17
CA LEU A 59 -26.13 13.14 11.52
C LEU A 59 -25.63 13.47 12.93
N GLY A 60 -25.88 12.60 13.90
CA GLY A 60 -25.42 12.79 15.28
C GLY A 60 -23.88 12.97 15.34
N MET A 61 -23.14 12.15 14.60
CA MET A 61 -21.68 12.28 14.50
C MET A 61 -21.23 13.60 13.87
N ILE A 62 -21.94 14.09 12.86
CA ILE A 62 -21.59 15.36 12.19
C ILE A 62 -21.91 16.56 13.10
N TYR A 63 -23.06 16.57 13.74
CA TYR A 63 -23.61 17.78 14.37
C TYR A 63 -23.59 17.78 15.90
N LEU A 64 -23.84 16.63 16.57
CA LEU A 64 -24.15 16.63 17.99
C LEU A 64 -22.93 16.40 18.89
N ARG A 65 -22.91 17.11 20.01
CA ARG A 65 -22.04 16.85 21.17
C ARG A 65 -22.81 16.56 22.45
N ARG A 66 -24.10 16.86 22.48
CA ARG A 66 -25.06 16.63 23.59
C ARG A 66 -26.41 16.29 23.02
N ASN A 67 -27.35 15.86 23.87
CA ASN A 67 -28.73 15.54 23.51
C ASN A 67 -28.80 14.49 22.37
N PRO A 68 -28.14 13.31 22.52
CA PRO A 68 -27.96 12.36 21.45
C PRO A 68 -29.24 11.69 20.96
N LEU A 69 -30.33 11.78 21.71
CA LEU A 69 -31.64 11.21 21.38
C LEU A 69 -32.72 12.29 21.13
N LEU A 70 -32.34 13.58 21.04
CA LEU A 70 -33.28 14.69 20.86
C LEU A 70 -34.42 14.70 21.87
N ARG A 71 -34.15 14.35 23.14
CA ARG A 71 -35.14 14.39 24.20
C ARG A 71 -35.63 15.81 24.49
N ASP A 72 -34.73 16.78 24.38
CA ASP A 72 -35.02 18.18 24.45
C ASP A 72 -35.04 18.81 23.05
N PRO A 73 -35.75 19.97 22.86
CA PRO A 73 -35.62 20.73 21.63
C PRO A 73 -34.15 21.08 21.33
N LEU A 74 -33.78 21.10 20.06
CA LEU A 74 -32.39 21.32 19.65
C LEU A 74 -32.00 22.78 19.93
N THR A 75 -30.85 22.95 20.58
CA THR A 75 -30.24 24.25 20.83
C THR A 75 -28.80 24.30 20.32
N VAL A 76 -28.25 25.49 20.18
CA VAL A 76 -26.85 25.69 19.73
C VAL A 76 -25.83 25.02 20.67
N GLU A 77 -26.15 24.90 21.97
CA GLU A 77 -25.30 24.24 22.97
C GLU A 77 -25.22 22.73 22.73
N HIS A 78 -26.17 22.14 22.04
CA HIS A 78 -26.15 20.72 21.68
C HIS A 78 -25.19 20.43 20.51
N LEU A 79 -24.87 21.42 19.68
CA LEU A 79 -24.07 21.31 18.50
C LEU A 79 -22.56 21.38 18.79
N LYS A 80 -21.76 20.71 17.97
CA LYS A 80 -20.30 20.93 17.88
C LYS A 80 -20.02 22.35 17.40
N ARG A 81 -18.93 22.96 17.86
CA ARG A 81 -18.51 24.28 17.39
C ARG A 81 -17.88 24.25 15.98
N ARG A 82 -17.32 23.11 15.59
CA ARG A 82 -16.85 22.83 14.23
C ARG A 82 -17.68 21.67 13.68
N LEU A 83 -18.48 21.94 12.66
CA LEU A 83 -19.27 20.93 11.97
C LEU A 83 -18.41 20.31 10.88
N LEU A 84 -18.10 19.04 11.00
CA LEU A 84 -17.21 18.31 10.10
C LEU A 84 -17.80 16.93 9.78
N GLY A 85 -17.67 16.52 8.53
CA GLY A 85 -18.12 15.23 8.02
C GLY A 85 -18.58 15.32 6.57
N HIS A 86 -18.95 14.19 5.99
CA HIS A 86 -19.31 14.09 4.59
C HIS A 86 -20.60 13.27 4.44
N TRP A 87 -21.72 13.94 4.49
CA TRP A 87 -23.07 13.35 4.39
C TRP A 87 -23.34 12.66 3.04
N GLY A 88 -22.69 13.13 1.96
CA GLY A 88 -23.06 12.84 0.59
C GLY A 88 -23.06 11.36 0.18
N SER A 89 -22.23 10.54 0.81
CA SER A 89 -22.10 9.10 0.50
C SER A 89 -22.63 8.17 1.58
N ASP A 90 -23.00 8.71 2.77
CA ASP A 90 -23.37 7.89 3.93
C ASP A 90 -24.59 6.99 3.66
N ALA A 91 -25.63 7.53 3.00
CA ALA A 91 -26.84 6.80 2.74
C ALA A 91 -26.61 5.56 1.84
N GLY A 92 -25.87 5.71 0.73
CA GLY A 92 -25.57 4.59 -0.16
C GLY A 92 -24.72 3.50 0.52
N GLN A 93 -23.78 3.91 1.36
CA GLN A 93 -22.95 2.98 2.13
C GLN A 93 -23.76 2.23 3.18
N SER A 94 -24.53 2.91 4.01
CA SER A 94 -25.39 2.27 5.03
C SER A 94 -26.42 1.36 4.39
N PHE A 95 -27.05 1.79 3.30
CA PHE A 95 -28.02 1.00 2.57
C PHE A 95 -27.44 -0.33 2.08
N THR A 96 -26.26 -0.27 1.47
CA THR A 96 -25.55 -1.46 0.97
C THR A 96 -25.11 -2.38 2.12
N TYR A 97 -24.60 -1.81 3.21
CA TYR A 97 -24.16 -2.55 4.41
C TYR A 97 -25.29 -3.38 5.02
N ILE A 98 -26.45 -2.76 5.20
CA ILE A 98 -27.63 -3.39 5.83
C ILE A 98 -28.15 -4.56 4.98
N HIS A 99 -28.18 -4.42 3.66
CA HIS A 99 -28.56 -5.50 2.77
C HIS A 99 -27.60 -6.68 2.80
N MET A 100 -26.30 -6.44 2.97
CA MET A 100 -25.33 -7.52 3.15
C MET A 100 -25.53 -8.24 4.49
N ASN A 101 -25.83 -7.52 5.58
CA ASN A 101 -26.17 -8.12 6.87
C ASN A 101 -27.33 -9.13 6.75
N ARG A 102 -28.36 -8.79 5.96
CA ARG A 102 -29.46 -9.71 5.67
C ARG A 102 -28.95 -11.02 5.05
N LEU A 103 -28.08 -10.95 4.05
CA LEU A 103 -27.57 -12.13 3.36
C LEU A 103 -26.56 -12.92 4.20
N ILE A 104 -25.75 -12.23 5.00
CA ILE A 104 -24.87 -12.89 5.97
C ILE A 104 -25.70 -13.79 6.90
N LYS A 105 -26.80 -13.28 7.44
CA LYS A 105 -27.71 -14.07 8.30
C LYS A 105 -28.39 -15.21 7.55
N LYS A 106 -28.86 -14.94 6.33
CA LYS A 106 -29.59 -15.94 5.53
C LYS A 106 -28.73 -17.13 5.11
N TYR A 107 -27.46 -16.89 4.79
CA TYR A 107 -26.57 -17.87 4.17
C TYR A 107 -25.31 -18.19 4.97
N ASP A 108 -25.19 -17.68 6.19
CA ASP A 108 -24.00 -17.77 7.05
C ASP A 108 -22.71 -17.36 6.34
N LEU A 109 -22.75 -16.22 5.65
CA LEU A 109 -21.63 -15.74 4.83
C LEU A 109 -20.46 -15.23 5.71
N ASP A 110 -19.25 -15.38 5.20
CA ASP A 110 -18.06 -14.70 5.67
C ASP A 110 -17.85 -13.46 4.78
N ALA A 111 -18.01 -12.26 5.32
CA ALA A 111 -18.00 -11.05 4.53
C ALA A 111 -17.34 -9.88 5.23
N LEU A 112 -16.78 -8.97 4.42
CA LEU A 112 -16.26 -7.67 4.83
C LEU A 112 -16.92 -6.54 4.05
N PHE A 113 -16.91 -5.34 4.64
CA PHE A 113 -17.26 -4.10 3.95
C PHE A 113 -16.03 -3.23 3.75
N ILE A 114 -15.72 -2.89 2.50
CA ILE A 114 -14.63 -1.98 2.14
C ILE A 114 -15.24 -0.70 1.61
N SER A 115 -14.96 0.40 2.30
CA SER A 115 -15.44 1.74 1.94
C SER A 115 -14.42 2.45 1.06
N GLY A 116 -14.59 2.45 -0.26
CA GLY A 116 -13.75 3.22 -1.18
C GLY A 116 -13.82 4.72 -0.89
N PRO A 117 -15.02 5.34 -0.85
CA PRO A 117 -15.13 6.73 -0.38
C PRO A 117 -15.05 6.79 1.15
N GLY A 118 -13.82 6.64 1.69
CA GLY A 118 -13.56 6.57 3.14
C GLY A 118 -14.05 7.78 3.93
N HIS A 119 -14.27 8.91 3.26
CA HIS A 119 -14.92 10.09 3.87
C HIS A 119 -16.39 9.84 4.30
N GLY A 120 -17.04 8.77 3.82
CA GLY A 120 -18.31 8.26 4.34
C GLY A 120 -18.15 7.37 5.58
N ALA A 121 -17.11 7.58 6.39
CA ALA A 121 -16.90 6.87 7.64
C ALA A 121 -18.09 6.89 8.61
N PRO A 122 -18.92 7.93 8.69
CA PRO A 122 -20.11 7.88 9.54
C PRO A 122 -21.00 6.67 9.29
N ALA A 123 -21.17 6.26 8.03
CA ALA A 123 -21.95 5.07 7.69
C ALA A 123 -21.31 3.78 8.26
N VAL A 124 -19.99 3.62 8.15
CA VAL A 124 -19.29 2.43 8.67
C VAL A 124 -19.31 2.41 10.18
N LEU A 125 -19.05 3.56 10.82
CA LEU A 125 -19.04 3.73 12.27
C LEU A 125 -20.43 3.49 12.88
N SER A 126 -21.49 4.03 12.25
CA SER A 126 -22.87 3.84 12.72
C SER A 126 -23.26 2.37 12.70
N ASN A 127 -22.97 1.65 11.62
CA ASN A 127 -23.27 0.22 11.51
C ASN A 127 -22.44 -0.60 12.49
N SER A 128 -21.15 -0.30 12.68
CA SER A 128 -20.31 -0.95 13.70
C SER A 128 -20.87 -0.75 15.13
N TYR A 129 -21.41 0.44 15.44
CA TYR A 129 -22.05 0.70 16.72
C TYR A 129 -23.38 -0.05 16.85
N LEU A 130 -24.23 -0.01 15.83
CA LEU A 130 -25.53 -0.72 15.81
C LEU A 130 -25.37 -2.24 15.88
N GLU A 131 -24.26 -2.79 15.41
CA GLU A 131 -23.89 -4.20 15.57
C GLU A 131 -23.31 -4.52 16.95
N GLY A 132 -23.01 -3.51 17.76
CA GLY A 132 -22.39 -3.62 19.09
C GLY A 132 -20.88 -3.80 19.08
N VAL A 133 -20.23 -3.93 17.93
CA VAL A 133 -18.77 -4.14 17.81
C VAL A 133 -18.01 -2.94 18.34
N TYR A 134 -18.48 -1.73 18.01
CA TYR A 134 -17.82 -0.51 18.45
C TYR A 134 -17.74 -0.41 19.98
N SER A 135 -18.84 -0.75 20.66
CA SER A 135 -18.90 -0.74 22.13
C SER A 135 -18.12 -1.87 22.80
N GLU A 136 -17.96 -3.01 22.10
CA GLU A 136 -17.08 -4.12 22.55
C GLU A 136 -15.61 -3.69 22.53
N VAL A 137 -15.21 -2.94 21.50
CA VAL A 137 -13.82 -2.47 21.30
C VAL A 137 -13.53 -1.22 22.15
N TYR A 138 -14.52 -0.33 22.31
CA TYR A 138 -14.42 0.92 23.07
C TYR A 138 -15.47 0.96 24.21
N PRO A 139 -15.19 0.34 25.36
CA PRO A 139 -16.15 0.19 26.45
C PRO A 139 -16.64 1.50 27.10
N ASP A 140 -15.95 2.62 26.87
CA ASP A 140 -16.37 3.97 27.29
C ASP A 140 -17.49 4.54 26.42
N LYS A 141 -17.79 3.90 25.28
CA LYS A 141 -18.85 4.24 24.32
C LYS A 141 -19.89 3.12 24.26
N LYS A 142 -20.47 2.81 25.42
CA LYS A 142 -21.47 1.75 25.59
C LYS A 142 -22.72 2.02 24.76
N GLU A 143 -23.50 0.98 24.55
CA GLU A 143 -24.84 1.07 23.98
C GLU A 143 -25.83 1.60 25.02
N ASP A 144 -25.65 2.90 25.38
CA ASP A 144 -26.52 3.68 26.25
C ASP A 144 -26.46 5.17 25.84
N GLU A 145 -27.34 6.01 26.42
CA GLU A 145 -27.41 7.44 26.05
C GLU A 145 -26.09 8.18 26.26
N GLU A 146 -25.36 7.87 27.34
CA GLU A 146 -24.06 8.53 27.59
C GLU A 146 -22.98 8.02 26.64
N GLY A 147 -22.94 6.72 26.34
CA GLY A 147 -22.03 6.15 25.34
C GLY A 147 -22.31 6.69 23.94
N LEU A 148 -23.58 6.81 23.57
CA LEU A 148 -24.00 7.42 22.30
C LEU A 148 -23.59 8.90 22.22
N ARG A 149 -23.74 9.64 23.32
CA ARG A 149 -23.28 11.04 23.44
C ARG A 149 -21.76 11.14 23.22
N ARG A 150 -20.99 10.24 23.84
CA ARG A 150 -19.55 10.20 23.68
C ARG A 150 -19.17 9.82 22.24
N PHE A 151 -19.83 8.83 21.67
CA PHE A 151 -19.62 8.39 20.30
C PHE A 151 -19.84 9.52 19.29
N PHE A 152 -20.97 10.25 19.36
CA PHE A 152 -21.23 11.40 18.50
C PHE A 152 -20.19 12.49 18.67
N LYS A 153 -19.89 12.86 19.93
CA LYS A 153 -18.90 13.89 20.22
C LYS A 153 -17.51 13.53 19.67
N TYR A 154 -17.11 12.27 19.74
CA TYR A 154 -15.76 11.81 19.45
C TYR A 154 -15.39 11.90 17.96
N PHE A 155 -16.36 11.80 17.07
CA PHE A 155 -16.15 11.91 15.63
C PHE A 155 -15.71 13.33 15.23
N SER A 156 -14.60 13.43 14.48
CA SER A 156 -13.99 14.70 14.04
C SER A 156 -13.86 15.76 15.15
N PHE A 157 -13.45 15.33 16.32
CA PHE A 157 -13.29 16.18 17.50
C PHE A 157 -11.86 16.02 18.07
N PRO A 158 -11.25 17.08 18.67
CA PRO A 158 -9.92 16.97 19.28
C PRO A 158 -9.83 15.81 20.28
N GLY A 159 -8.82 14.93 20.09
CA GLY A 159 -8.65 13.69 20.87
C GLY A 159 -9.60 12.55 20.48
N GLY A 160 -10.35 12.71 19.40
CA GLY A 160 -11.22 11.70 18.82
C GLY A 160 -10.68 11.12 17.53
N ILE A 161 -11.57 10.45 16.78
CA ILE A 161 -11.24 9.84 15.49
C ILE A 161 -11.43 10.86 14.35
N GLY A 162 -10.72 10.62 13.24
CA GLY A 162 -10.84 11.43 12.02
C GLY A 162 -12.19 11.28 11.31
N SER A 163 -12.38 12.05 10.25
CA SER A 163 -13.61 12.02 9.43
C SER A 163 -13.63 10.91 8.37
N HIS A 164 -12.57 10.14 8.24
CA HIS A 164 -12.44 9.03 7.30
C HIS A 164 -12.38 7.69 8.05
N ALA A 165 -12.57 6.59 7.33
CA ALA A 165 -12.34 5.26 7.88
C ALA A 165 -10.85 5.09 8.21
N THR A 166 -10.54 4.86 9.48
CA THR A 166 -9.17 4.80 10.01
C THR A 166 -8.92 3.47 10.71
N PRO A 167 -7.70 3.15 11.13
CA PRO A 167 -7.42 1.96 11.93
C PRO A 167 -8.25 1.85 13.21
N GLU A 168 -8.69 2.96 13.80
CA GLU A 168 -9.60 2.97 14.95
C GLU A 168 -11.03 2.52 14.63
N THR A 169 -11.40 2.43 13.34
CA THR A 169 -12.72 1.98 12.89
C THR A 169 -12.75 0.45 12.83
N PRO A 170 -13.50 -0.27 13.69
CA PRO A 170 -13.60 -1.72 13.60
C PRO A 170 -14.12 -2.16 12.23
N GLY A 171 -13.50 -3.19 11.66
CA GLY A 171 -13.86 -3.73 10.35
C GLY A 171 -13.20 -3.04 9.15
N SER A 172 -12.48 -1.92 9.33
CA SER A 172 -11.84 -1.23 8.23
C SER A 172 -10.46 -1.81 7.88
N LEU A 173 -10.16 -1.89 6.59
CA LEU A 173 -8.85 -2.24 6.00
C LEU A 173 -8.35 -1.16 5.04
N HIS A 174 -9.19 -0.17 4.74
CA HIS A 174 -8.96 0.82 3.71
C HIS A 174 -9.37 2.20 4.21
N GLU A 175 -8.49 3.18 4.10
CA GLU A 175 -8.74 4.53 4.60
C GLU A 175 -9.59 5.36 3.62
N GLY A 176 -9.29 5.28 2.33
CA GLY A 176 -10.05 5.93 1.27
C GLY A 176 -10.05 7.46 1.31
N GLY A 177 -9.03 8.07 1.88
CA GLY A 177 -8.81 9.51 1.78
C GLY A 177 -8.19 9.87 0.44
N GLU A 178 -7.15 9.14 0.06
CA GLU A 178 -6.68 9.10 -1.32
C GLU A 178 -7.49 8.06 -2.08
N LEU A 179 -8.21 8.49 -3.12
CA LEU A 179 -9.14 7.64 -3.85
C LEU A 179 -8.43 6.82 -4.95
N GLY A 180 -8.94 5.62 -5.22
CA GLY A 180 -8.51 4.80 -6.36
C GLY A 180 -8.00 3.40 -6.01
N TYR A 181 -7.95 3.03 -4.74
CA TYR A 181 -7.32 1.78 -4.29
C TYR A 181 -8.30 0.76 -3.70
N SER A 182 -9.58 1.08 -3.59
CA SER A 182 -10.57 0.21 -2.95
C SER A 182 -10.68 -1.18 -3.60
N ILE A 183 -10.69 -1.23 -4.93
CA ILE A 183 -10.78 -2.49 -5.68
C ILE A 183 -9.50 -3.31 -5.52
N SER A 184 -8.31 -2.72 -5.69
CA SER A 184 -7.05 -3.46 -5.52
C SER A 184 -6.89 -3.99 -4.09
N HIS A 185 -7.18 -3.20 -3.06
CA HIS A 185 -7.19 -3.65 -1.66
C HIS A 185 -8.21 -4.79 -1.44
N ALA A 186 -9.40 -4.70 -2.03
CA ALA A 186 -10.41 -5.75 -1.92
C ALA A 186 -9.92 -7.08 -2.53
N PHE A 187 -9.30 -7.04 -3.71
CA PHE A 187 -8.73 -8.24 -4.32
C PHE A 187 -7.59 -8.82 -3.47
N GLY A 188 -6.66 -7.98 -2.99
CA GLY A 188 -5.62 -8.41 -2.06
C GLY A 188 -6.19 -9.09 -0.82
N THR A 189 -7.27 -8.53 -0.26
CA THR A 189 -7.92 -9.05 0.94
C THR A 189 -8.55 -10.44 0.74
N VAL A 190 -9.04 -10.75 -0.46
CA VAL A 190 -9.70 -12.04 -0.73
C VAL A 190 -8.75 -13.12 -1.24
N PHE A 191 -7.54 -12.78 -1.65
CA PHE A 191 -6.56 -13.80 -2.04
C PHE A 191 -6.26 -14.75 -0.87
N ASP A 192 -6.32 -16.06 -1.14
CA ASP A 192 -6.13 -17.15 -0.16
C ASP A 192 -7.14 -17.12 1.03
N HIS A 193 -8.28 -16.44 0.86
CA HIS A 193 -9.42 -16.46 1.78
C HIS A 193 -10.67 -17.01 1.08
N PRO A 194 -10.76 -18.31 0.82
CA PRO A 194 -11.68 -18.91 -0.16
C PRO A 194 -13.18 -18.66 0.12
N ASN A 195 -13.55 -18.41 1.36
CA ASN A 195 -14.96 -18.22 1.73
C ASN A 195 -15.37 -16.75 1.90
N LEU A 196 -14.38 -15.84 1.84
CA LEU A 196 -14.60 -14.42 2.07
C LEU A 196 -15.26 -13.75 0.86
N ILE A 197 -16.26 -12.90 1.12
CA ILE A 197 -16.80 -11.95 0.15
C ILE A 197 -16.46 -10.54 0.61
N ALA A 198 -15.63 -9.82 -0.14
CA ALA A 198 -15.38 -8.41 0.09
C ALA A 198 -16.42 -7.57 -0.66
N LEU A 199 -17.45 -7.10 0.06
CA LEU A 199 -18.40 -6.12 -0.45
C LEU A 199 -17.71 -4.76 -0.49
N THR A 200 -17.46 -4.25 -1.69
CA THR A 200 -16.63 -3.07 -1.89
C THR A 200 -17.44 -1.92 -2.46
N MET A 201 -17.66 -0.88 -1.66
CA MET A 201 -18.27 0.34 -2.15
C MET A 201 -17.25 1.14 -2.97
N VAL A 202 -17.58 1.47 -4.20
CA VAL A 202 -16.75 2.27 -5.10
C VAL A 202 -17.45 3.58 -5.40
N GLY A 203 -16.82 4.71 -5.11
CA GLY A 203 -17.36 6.03 -5.45
C GLY A 203 -17.29 6.30 -6.96
N ASP A 204 -18.30 7.00 -7.49
CA ASP A 204 -18.30 7.43 -8.89
C ASP A 204 -17.15 8.42 -9.20
N GLY A 205 -16.80 9.30 -8.26
CA GLY A 205 -15.62 10.14 -8.36
C GLY A 205 -14.31 9.36 -8.28
N GLU A 206 -14.22 8.36 -7.41
CA GLU A 206 -13.10 7.44 -7.30
C GLU A 206 -12.85 6.70 -8.62
N SER A 207 -13.92 6.35 -9.33
CA SER A 207 -13.84 5.65 -10.62
C SER A 207 -13.18 6.46 -11.75
N GLU A 208 -12.95 7.76 -11.56
CA GLU A 208 -12.23 8.62 -12.50
C GLU A 208 -10.71 8.54 -12.31
N THR A 209 -10.22 7.92 -11.23
CA THR A 209 -8.78 7.78 -10.97
C THR A 209 -8.17 6.69 -11.86
N GLY A 210 -6.92 6.91 -12.32
CA GLY A 210 -6.18 5.92 -13.11
C GLY A 210 -6.01 4.58 -12.39
N PRO A 211 -5.60 4.57 -11.09
CA PRO A 211 -5.47 3.33 -10.32
C PRO A 211 -6.74 2.49 -10.28
N LEU A 212 -7.90 3.10 -10.02
CA LEU A 212 -9.16 2.35 -10.00
C LEU A 212 -9.53 1.80 -11.37
N ALA A 213 -9.41 2.62 -12.42
CA ALA A 213 -9.74 2.20 -13.79
C ALA A 213 -8.94 0.95 -14.19
N THR A 214 -7.68 0.85 -13.81
CA THR A 214 -6.84 -0.32 -14.08
C THR A 214 -7.22 -1.51 -13.21
N SER A 215 -7.57 -1.31 -11.95
CA SER A 215 -7.84 -2.38 -10.99
C SER A 215 -9.08 -3.24 -11.32
N TRP A 216 -10.00 -2.78 -12.18
CA TRP A 216 -11.10 -3.59 -12.71
C TRP A 216 -10.63 -4.86 -13.45
N HIS A 217 -9.38 -4.88 -13.93
CA HIS A 217 -8.77 -6.06 -14.56
C HIS A 217 -8.41 -7.17 -13.57
N SER A 218 -8.44 -6.94 -12.28
CA SER A 218 -8.03 -7.90 -11.23
C SER A 218 -8.78 -9.23 -11.27
N THR A 219 -9.94 -9.30 -11.92
CA THR A 219 -10.70 -10.55 -12.13
C THR A 219 -9.92 -11.63 -12.88
N LYS A 220 -8.88 -11.25 -13.65
CA LYS A 220 -8.02 -12.17 -14.41
C LYS A 220 -6.95 -12.83 -13.54
N PHE A 221 -6.91 -12.47 -12.25
CA PHE A 221 -5.93 -12.94 -11.27
C PHE A 221 -6.57 -13.59 -10.04
N LEU A 222 -7.90 -13.76 -10.03
CA LEU A 222 -8.67 -14.32 -8.93
C LEU A 222 -9.06 -15.77 -9.20
N ASN A 223 -8.48 -16.69 -8.43
CA ASN A 223 -8.76 -18.12 -8.57
C ASN A 223 -10.00 -18.53 -7.77
N PRO A 224 -11.12 -18.93 -8.40
CA PRO A 224 -12.35 -19.27 -7.70
C PRO A 224 -12.25 -20.51 -6.81
N ILE A 225 -11.17 -21.29 -6.89
CA ILE A 225 -10.91 -22.47 -6.05
C ILE A 225 -10.35 -22.04 -4.70
N THR A 226 -9.31 -21.21 -4.70
CA THR A 226 -8.49 -20.89 -3.51
C THR A 226 -8.77 -19.51 -2.93
N ASP A 227 -9.31 -18.61 -3.74
CA ASP A 227 -9.56 -17.24 -3.35
C ASP A 227 -11.03 -17.00 -3.03
N GLY A 228 -11.33 -15.91 -2.33
CA GLY A 228 -12.69 -15.44 -2.08
C GLY A 228 -13.31 -14.78 -3.30
N ALA A 229 -14.14 -13.77 -3.06
CA ALA A 229 -14.74 -12.98 -4.13
C ALA A 229 -14.81 -11.50 -3.75
N VAL A 230 -14.64 -10.62 -4.72
CA VAL A 230 -14.94 -9.20 -4.59
C VAL A 230 -16.31 -8.93 -5.21
N LEU A 231 -17.19 -8.25 -4.48
CA LEU A 231 -18.49 -7.79 -4.97
C LEU A 231 -18.49 -6.26 -4.96
N PRO A 232 -18.14 -5.61 -6.08
CA PRO A 232 -18.16 -4.16 -6.17
C PRO A 232 -19.60 -3.61 -6.23
N VAL A 233 -19.81 -2.51 -5.52
CA VAL A 233 -21.01 -1.66 -5.66
C VAL A 233 -20.55 -0.29 -6.10
N LEU A 234 -20.66 0.01 -7.39
CA LEU A 234 -20.37 1.31 -7.96
C LEU A 234 -21.52 2.27 -7.62
N HIS A 235 -21.27 3.21 -6.72
CA HIS A 235 -22.26 4.15 -6.26
C HIS A 235 -22.29 5.41 -7.10
N LEU A 236 -23.23 5.50 -8.03
CA LEU A 236 -23.46 6.68 -8.87
C LEU A 236 -24.34 7.69 -8.14
N ASN A 237 -23.79 8.46 -7.22
CA ASN A 237 -24.52 9.54 -6.56
C ASN A 237 -24.52 10.85 -7.39
N GLY A 238 -23.71 10.93 -8.43
CA GLY A 238 -23.76 11.94 -9.47
C GLY A 238 -22.83 13.11 -9.34
N TYR A 239 -22.14 13.29 -8.19
CA TYR A 239 -21.30 14.46 -7.95
C TYR A 239 -20.06 14.15 -7.12
N LYS A 240 -18.95 14.80 -7.44
CA LYS A 240 -17.73 14.93 -6.62
C LYS A 240 -17.93 16.06 -5.58
N ILE A 241 -16.86 16.69 -5.18
CA ILE A 241 -16.92 17.86 -4.24
C ILE A 241 -17.70 19.01 -4.84
N ASN A 242 -17.55 19.27 -6.13
CA ASN A 242 -18.21 20.38 -6.82
C ASN A 242 -18.75 19.99 -8.22
N ASN A 243 -18.10 19.07 -8.93
CA ASN A 243 -18.43 18.72 -10.30
C ASN A 243 -19.29 17.46 -10.40
N PRO A 244 -20.08 17.32 -11.48
CA PRO A 244 -20.65 16.02 -11.85
C PRO A 244 -19.57 14.96 -12.06
N THR A 245 -19.91 13.71 -11.88
CA THR A 245 -19.02 12.57 -12.19
C THR A 245 -19.26 12.08 -13.61
N VAL A 246 -18.21 11.60 -14.28
CA VAL A 246 -18.27 11.15 -15.67
C VAL A 246 -19.25 9.97 -15.81
N LEU A 247 -19.05 8.90 -15.01
CA LEU A 247 -19.86 7.67 -15.12
C LEU A 247 -21.35 7.89 -14.78
N SER A 248 -21.68 8.91 -14.01
CA SER A 248 -23.09 9.21 -13.71
C SER A 248 -23.81 9.93 -14.88
N ARG A 249 -23.11 10.32 -15.91
CA ARG A 249 -23.61 11.07 -17.08
C ARG A 249 -23.54 10.31 -18.39
N VAL A 250 -23.09 9.05 -18.37
CA VAL A 250 -23.14 8.15 -19.52
C VAL A 250 -24.36 7.25 -19.45
N SER A 251 -24.78 6.71 -20.59
CA SER A 251 -25.95 5.84 -20.69
C SER A 251 -25.72 4.48 -20.00
N HIS A 252 -26.82 3.79 -19.66
CA HIS A 252 -26.75 2.42 -19.12
C HIS A 252 -26.01 1.48 -20.07
N LYS A 253 -26.27 1.61 -21.38
CA LYS A 253 -25.63 0.82 -22.42
C LYS A 253 -24.11 1.01 -22.47
N GLU A 254 -23.63 2.26 -22.28
CA GLU A 254 -22.18 2.53 -22.21
C GLU A 254 -21.58 1.95 -20.94
N LEU A 255 -22.25 2.06 -19.79
CA LEU A 255 -21.79 1.47 -18.54
C LEU A 255 -21.76 -0.06 -18.62
N GLU A 256 -22.80 -0.68 -19.16
CA GLU A 256 -22.84 -2.13 -19.39
C GLU A 256 -21.68 -2.57 -20.28
N ALA A 257 -21.49 -1.94 -21.43
CA ALA A 257 -20.42 -2.27 -22.35
C ALA A 257 -19.04 -2.13 -21.70
N LEU A 258 -18.83 -1.07 -20.91
CA LEU A 258 -17.58 -0.83 -20.18
C LEU A 258 -17.27 -1.98 -19.21
N PHE A 259 -18.20 -2.34 -18.35
CA PHE A 259 -17.96 -3.36 -17.32
C PHE A 259 -17.95 -4.78 -17.88
N VAL A 260 -18.78 -5.08 -18.86
CA VAL A 260 -18.70 -6.36 -19.60
C VAL A 260 -17.33 -6.48 -20.28
N GLY A 261 -16.79 -5.40 -20.87
CA GLY A 261 -15.44 -5.38 -21.43
C GLY A 261 -14.35 -5.67 -20.40
N TYR A 262 -14.49 -5.18 -19.17
CA TYR A 262 -13.60 -5.53 -18.07
C TYR A 262 -13.77 -6.98 -17.56
N GLY A 263 -14.84 -7.68 -17.94
CA GLY A 263 -15.10 -9.07 -17.54
C GLY A 263 -16.05 -9.20 -16.34
N TRP A 264 -16.87 -8.19 -16.08
CA TRP A 264 -17.90 -8.19 -15.05
C TRP A 264 -19.29 -8.44 -15.63
N THR A 265 -20.26 -8.78 -14.78
CA THR A 265 -21.69 -8.74 -15.06
C THR A 265 -22.33 -7.64 -14.22
N PRO A 266 -22.61 -6.46 -14.78
CA PRO A 266 -23.19 -5.35 -14.04
C PRO A 266 -24.71 -5.52 -13.89
N TYR A 267 -25.21 -5.37 -12.65
CA TYR A 267 -26.62 -5.26 -12.32
C TYR A 267 -26.95 -3.85 -11.88
N PHE A 268 -28.07 -3.29 -12.32
CA PHE A 268 -28.46 -1.90 -12.02
C PHE A 268 -29.56 -1.88 -10.95
N VAL A 269 -29.40 -0.95 -9.98
CA VAL A 269 -30.40 -0.61 -8.97
C VAL A 269 -30.44 0.90 -8.85
N GLU A 270 -31.57 1.54 -9.17
CA GLU A 270 -31.67 2.99 -9.28
C GLU A 270 -32.97 3.54 -8.70
N GLY A 271 -32.92 4.63 -7.95
CA GLY A 271 -34.10 5.28 -7.39
C GLY A 271 -33.86 5.97 -6.05
N SER A 272 -34.94 6.36 -5.40
CA SER A 272 -34.90 7.00 -4.08
C SER A 272 -36.08 6.65 -3.16
N ASP A 273 -37.08 5.97 -3.66
CA ASP A 273 -38.21 5.50 -2.85
C ASP A 273 -37.76 4.27 -2.05
N LEU A 274 -37.63 4.41 -0.73
CA LEU A 274 -37.03 3.41 0.15
C LEU A 274 -37.69 2.02 0.05
N PRO A 275 -39.02 1.86 0.11
CA PRO A 275 -39.64 0.52 0.03
C PRO A 275 -39.28 -0.20 -1.24
N SER A 276 -39.40 0.44 -2.40
CA SER A 276 -39.05 -0.15 -3.69
C SER A 276 -37.56 -0.39 -3.84
N MET A 277 -36.71 0.52 -3.33
CA MET A 277 -35.26 0.36 -3.33
C MET A 277 -34.81 -0.84 -2.48
N HIS A 278 -35.44 -1.07 -1.31
CA HIS A 278 -35.18 -2.27 -0.51
C HIS A 278 -35.48 -3.57 -1.26
N GLN A 279 -36.63 -3.63 -1.96
CA GLN A 279 -36.96 -4.82 -2.78
C GLN A 279 -35.93 -5.04 -3.89
N ALA A 280 -35.62 -4.00 -4.68
CA ALA A 280 -34.70 -4.07 -5.79
C ALA A 280 -33.26 -4.47 -5.35
N MET A 281 -32.78 -3.86 -4.27
CA MET A 281 -31.45 -4.17 -3.76
C MET A 281 -31.37 -5.56 -3.14
N ALA A 282 -32.41 -5.99 -2.42
CA ALA A 282 -32.48 -7.34 -1.85
C ALA A 282 -32.43 -8.42 -2.93
N ALA A 283 -33.20 -8.27 -4.00
CA ALA A 283 -33.19 -9.17 -5.14
C ALA A 283 -31.85 -9.20 -5.84
N THR A 284 -31.30 -8.02 -6.14
CA THR A 284 -30.05 -7.90 -6.89
C THR A 284 -28.85 -8.44 -6.11
N LEU A 285 -28.71 -8.08 -4.85
CA LEU A 285 -27.58 -8.54 -4.02
C LEU A 285 -27.66 -10.07 -3.79
N GLU A 286 -28.87 -10.60 -3.61
CA GLU A 286 -29.07 -12.05 -3.49
C GLU A 286 -28.69 -12.79 -4.79
N ARG A 287 -29.03 -12.23 -5.96
CA ARG A 287 -28.62 -12.76 -7.26
C ARG A 287 -27.09 -12.77 -7.38
N CYS A 288 -26.42 -11.67 -7.00
CA CYS A 288 -24.96 -11.58 -7.03
C CYS A 288 -24.28 -12.61 -6.13
N VAL A 289 -24.72 -12.73 -4.87
CA VAL A 289 -24.16 -13.71 -3.92
C VAL A 289 -24.40 -15.15 -4.39
N THR A 290 -25.57 -15.44 -4.95
CA THR A 290 -25.87 -16.76 -5.51
C THR A 290 -24.93 -17.09 -6.66
N LYS A 291 -24.72 -16.15 -7.60
CA LYS A 291 -23.78 -16.36 -8.72
C LYS A 291 -22.33 -16.57 -8.24
N ILE A 292 -21.86 -15.79 -7.28
CA ILE A 292 -20.53 -15.98 -6.68
C ILE A 292 -20.40 -17.42 -6.15
N ARG A 293 -21.37 -17.88 -5.37
CA ARG A 293 -21.34 -19.23 -4.78
C ARG A 293 -21.44 -20.34 -5.83
N GLU A 294 -22.24 -20.15 -6.88
CA GLU A 294 -22.31 -21.08 -8.01
C GLU A 294 -20.96 -21.24 -8.68
N TYR A 295 -20.27 -20.15 -9.05
CA TYR A 295 -18.96 -20.18 -9.68
C TYR A 295 -17.89 -20.83 -8.79
N GLN A 296 -17.86 -20.46 -7.50
CA GLN A 296 -16.92 -21.07 -6.55
C GLN A 296 -17.19 -22.57 -6.36
N LYS A 297 -18.46 -22.97 -6.27
CA LYS A 297 -18.83 -24.36 -6.15
C LYS A 297 -18.44 -25.16 -7.40
N GLU A 298 -18.75 -24.67 -8.59
CA GLU A 298 -18.38 -25.29 -9.86
C GLU A 298 -16.86 -25.51 -9.98
N ALA A 299 -16.08 -24.48 -9.70
CA ALA A 299 -14.62 -24.55 -9.75
C ALA A 299 -14.06 -25.57 -8.74
N ARG A 300 -14.56 -25.56 -7.51
CA ARG A 300 -14.10 -26.45 -6.43
C ARG A 300 -14.52 -27.90 -6.64
N ASP A 301 -15.75 -28.14 -7.07
CA ASP A 301 -16.26 -29.48 -7.31
C ASP A 301 -15.55 -30.13 -8.51
N SER A 302 -15.25 -29.36 -9.55
CA SER A 302 -14.55 -29.85 -10.74
C SER A 302 -13.03 -29.90 -10.57
N GLY A 303 -12.47 -29.17 -9.62
CA GLY A 303 -11.02 -28.97 -9.48
C GLY A 303 -10.40 -28.17 -10.65
N LYS A 304 -11.23 -27.53 -11.48
CA LYS A 304 -10.80 -26.76 -12.65
C LYS A 304 -11.07 -25.29 -12.43
N ALA A 305 -10.03 -24.49 -12.45
CA ALA A 305 -10.18 -23.06 -12.45
C ALA A 305 -10.70 -22.57 -13.81
N PHE A 306 -11.54 -21.56 -13.78
CA PHE A 306 -11.97 -20.81 -14.95
C PHE A 306 -12.10 -19.33 -14.55
N ARG A 307 -12.23 -18.45 -15.52
CA ARG A 307 -12.47 -17.01 -15.28
C ARG A 307 -13.97 -16.74 -15.25
N PRO A 308 -14.60 -16.62 -14.06
CA PRO A 308 -16.01 -16.22 -13.96
C PRO A 308 -16.20 -14.80 -14.48
N ARG A 309 -17.39 -14.48 -14.99
CA ARG A 309 -17.85 -13.11 -15.11
C ARG A 309 -18.49 -12.70 -13.79
N TRP A 310 -17.64 -12.24 -12.87
CA TRP A 310 -18.08 -11.89 -11.53
C TRP A 310 -19.17 -10.82 -11.55
N PRO A 311 -20.19 -10.91 -10.69
CA PRO A 311 -21.22 -9.89 -10.61
C PRO A 311 -20.70 -8.60 -9.99
N MET A 312 -21.28 -7.47 -10.39
CA MET A 312 -21.13 -6.19 -9.73
C MET A 312 -22.47 -5.44 -9.73
N ILE A 313 -22.64 -4.47 -8.85
CA ILE A 313 -23.85 -3.65 -8.77
C ILE A 313 -23.51 -2.21 -9.16
N VAL A 314 -24.32 -1.61 -10.01
CA VAL A 314 -24.34 -0.18 -10.29
C VAL A 314 -25.52 0.40 -9.53
N LEU A 315 -25.23 1.04 -8.38
CA LEU A 315 -26.23 1.65 -7.50
C LEU A 315 -26.32 3.15 -7.79
N ARG A 316 -27.48 3.62 -8.29
CA ARG A 316 -27.72 5.03 -8.54
C ARG A 316 -28.75 5.58 -7.55
N THR A 317 -28.31 6.46 -6.65
CA THR A 317 -29.16 7.18 -5.68
C THR A 317 -28.82 8.66 -5.65
N PRO A 318 -29.67 9.54 -5.14
CA PRO A 318 -29.30 10.95 -4.96
C PRO A 318 -28.11 11.10 -4.02
N LYS A 319 -27.18 11.99 -4.34
CA LYS A 319 -26.13 12.39 -3.38
C LYS A 319 -26.79 12.98 -2.14
N GLY A 320 -26.37 12.48 -0.95
CA GLY A 320 -26.99 12.89 0.30
C GLY A 320 -28.45 12.46 0.44
N TRP A 321 -28.80 11.30 -0.12
CA TRP A 321 -30.11 10.67 -0.10
C TRP A 321 -30.72 10.66 1.30
N THR A 322 -32.03 10.93 1.37
CA THR A 322 -32.83 11.15 2.60
C THR A 322 -32.53 12.45 3.36
N GLY A 323 -31.66 13.30 2.84
CA GLY A 323 -31.42 14.64 3.35
C GLY A 323 -32.44 15.67 2.80
N PRO A 324 -32.36 16.92 3.26
CA PRO A 324 -33.22 17.98 2.73
C PRO A 324 -32.98 18.22 1.24
N ARG A 325 -34.06 18.20 0.46
CA ARG A 325 -34.01 18.48 -0.98
C ARG A 325 -33.45 19.87 -1.28
N LYS A 326 -33.82 20.84 -0.47
CA LYS A 326 -33.33 22.23 -0.53
C LYS A 326 -33.02 22.77 0.86
N ILE A 327 -32.02 23.64 0.92
CA ILE A 327 -31.66 24.47 2.10
C ILE A 327 -31.69 25.92 1.62
N GLY A 328 -32.62 26.71 2.13
CA GLY A 328 -32.98 28.00 1.52
C GLY A 328 -33.41 27.77 0.06
N ASP A 329 -32.90 28.57 -0.86
CA ASP A 329 -33.19 28.48 -2.29
C ASP A 329 -32.31 27.48 -3.07
N HIS A 330 -31.35 26.83 -2.39
CA HIS A 330 -30.36 26.01 -3.02
C HIS A 330 -30.66 24.50 -2.92
N TYR A 331 -30.46 23.77 -4.00
CA TYR A 331 -30.50 22.30 -3.98
C TYR A 331 -29.39 21.74 -3.09
N SER A 332 -29.70 20.71 -2.29
CA SER A 332 -28.80 19.94 -1.44
C SER A 332 -28.85 18.46 -1.84
N GLU A 333 -29.89 17.72 -1.48
CA GLU A 333 -30.04 16.33 -1.92
C GLU A 333 -30.01 16.22 -3.45
N GLY A 334 -29.23 15.27 -3.97
CA GLY A 334 -29.02 15.08 -5.41
C GLY A 334 -28.14 16.14 -6.06
N PHE A 335 -27.37 16.89 -5.26
CA PHE A 335 -26.49 17.94 -5.76
C PHE A 335 -25.16 17.96 -4.97
N TRP A 336 -24.14 18.58 -5.52
CA TRP A 336 -22.81 18.63 -4.91
C TRP A 336 -22.79 19.24 -3.50
N ARG A 337 -23.71 20.15 -3.18
CA ARG A 337 -23.79 20.78 -1.85
C ARG A 337 -24.06 19.79 -0.71
N ALA A 338 -24.57 18.59 -1.01
CA ALA A 338 -24.70 17.52 -0.03
C ALA A 338 -23.37 16.78 0.24
N HIS A 339 -22.27 17.14 -0.43
CA HIS A 339 -20.99 16.41 -0.32
C HIS A 339 -20.46 16.38 1.12
N GLN A 340 -20.43 17.53 1.77
CA GLN A 340 -19.93 17.69 3.15
C GLN A 340 -21.07 17.83 4.15
N VAL A 341 -21.07 18.94 4.90
CA VAL A 341 -22.07 19.29 5.90
C VAL A 341 -23.18 20.11 5.24
N PRO A 342 -24.40 19.58 5.06
CA PRO A 342 -25.43 20.30 4.30
C PRO A 342 -25.89 21.60 4.95
N ILE A 343 -26.09 21.59 6.28
CA ILE A 343 -26.51 22.79 7.03
C ILE A 343 -25.30 23.29 7.84
N THR A 344 -24.64 24.35 7.34
CA THR A 344 -23.38 24.86 7.92
C THR A 344 -23.55 25.99 8.91
N ASP A 345 -24.69 26.70 8.86
CA ASP A 345 -24.97 27.90 9.60
C ASP A 345 -25.91 27.72 10.81
N ALA A 346 -26.25 26.47 11.18
CA ALA A 346 -27.10 26.14 12.32
C ALA A 346 -26.63 26.72 13.67
N LEU A 347 -25.36 27.11 13.80
CA LEU A 347 -24.81 27.74 14.99
C LEU A 347 -25.20 29.24 15.14
N THR A 348 -25.58 29.89 14.04
CA THR A 348 -25.83 31.34 13.98
C THR A 348 -27.17 31.69 13.38
N ASN A 349 -27.89 30.75 12.80
CA ASN A 349 -29.15 30.94 12.13
C ASN A 349 -30.23 30.01 12.73
N ASN A 350 -31.23 30.59 13.37
CA ASN A 350 -32.31 29.87 14.04
C ASN A 350 -33.19 29.06 13.07
N GLU A 351 -33.38 29.52 11.83
CA GLU A 351 -34.16 28.79 10.83
C GLU A 351 -33.41 27.53 10.39
N SER A 352 -32.10 27.64 10.18
CA SER A 352 -31.23 26.53 9.88
C SER A 352 -31.17 25.52 11.04
N LEU A 353 -31.11 25.99 12.29
CA LEU A 353 -31.16 25.14 13.48
C LEU A 353 -32.49 24.38 13.55
N LYS A 354 -33.61 25.03 13.33
CA LYS A 354 -34.95 24.40 13.29
C LYS A 354 -35.04 23.39 12.17
N LYS A 355 -34.54 23.70 10.99
CA LYS A 355 -34.52 22.75 9.84
C LYS A 355 -33.64 21.55 10.12
N LEU A 356 -32.53 21.72 10.82
CA LEU A 356 -31.69 20.63 11.27
C LEU A 356 -32.42 19.69 12.24
N GLU A 357 -33.15 20.26 13.21
CA GLU A 357 -33.97 19.49 14.14
C GLU A 357 -35.09 18.73 13.42
N GLU A 358 -35.82 19.38 12.51
CA GLU A 358 -36.83 18.73 11.68
C GLU A 358 -36.28 17.57 10.89
N TRP A 359 -35.10 17.72 10.29
CA TRP A 359 -34.41 16.68 9.55
C TRP A 359 -34.01 15.53 10.46
N MET A 360 -33.34 15.77 11.58
CA MET A 360 -32.98 14.74 12.55
C MET A 360 -34.19 13.95 13.06
N ARG A 361 -35.29 14.66 13.39
CA ARG A 361 -36.56 14.06 13.87
C ARG A 361 -37.27 13.24 12.81
N SER A 362 -37.06 13.52 11.53
CA SER A 362 -37.63 12.72 10.44
C SER A 362 -37.18 11.25 10.43
N TYR A 363 -36.08 10.93 11.10
CA TYR A 363 -35.61 9.56 11.32
C TYR A 363 -36.23 8.89 12.55
N GLU A 364 -37.05 9.61 13.33
CA GLU A 364 -37.76 9.10 14.49
C GLU A 364 -36.87 8.36 15.52
N PRO A 365 -35.79 8.99 16.03
CA PRO A 365 -34.86 8.31 16.94
C PRO A 365 -35.51 7.73 18.18
N GLU A 366 -36.60 8.35 18.67
CA GLU A 366 -37.40 7.87 19.81
C GLU A 366 -38.11 6.53 19.57
N LYS A 367 -38.27 6.12 18.30
CA LYS A 367 -38.82 4.81 17.93
C LYS A 367 -37.74 3.76 17.68
N LYS A 368 -36.48 4.19 17.45
CA LYS A 368 -35.35 3.32 17.12
C LYS A 368 -34.49 2.98 18.33
N PHE A 369 -34.43 3.89 19.30
CA PHE A 369 -33.69 3.72 20.54
C PHE A 369 -34.66 3.74 21.74
N ASP A 370 -34.40 2.87 22.71
CA ASP A 370 -35.19 2.79 23.92
C ASP A 370 -34.92 3.95 24.90
N LYS A 371 -35.57 3.92 26.04
CA LYS A 371 -35.40 4.96 27.11
C LYS A 371 -33.96 5.05 27.62
N ASP A 372 -33.18 3.98 27.53
CA ASP A 372 -31.81 3.92 28.01
C ASP A 372 -30.80 4.26 26.88
N GLY A 373 -31.27 4.46 25.64
CA GLY A 373 -30.44 4.78 24.47
C GLY A 373 -29.91 3.57 23.70
N LYS A 374 -30.43 2.38 23.96
CA LYS A 374 -30.10 1.16 23.23
C LYS A 374 -30.96 1.05 21.99
N LEU A 375 -30.39 0.51 20.91
CA LEU A 375 -31.18 0.11 19.75
C LEU A 375 -32.26 -0.91 20.20
N ILE A 376 -33.49 -0.72 19.77
CA ILE A 376 -34.60 -1.62 20.13
C ILE A 376 -34.29 -3.06 19.68
N PRO A 377 -34.69 -4.11 20.44
CA PRO A 377 -34.34 -5.48 20.15
C PRO A 377 -34.74 -5.97 18.75
N GLU A 378 -35.89 -5.54 18.26
CA GLU A 378 -36.39 -5.89 16.94
C GLU A 378 -35.41 -5.46 15.81
N LEU A 379 -34.83 -4.28 15.91
CA LEU A 379 -33.84 -3.80 14.94
C LEU A 379 -32.47 -4.44 15.19
N ARG A 380 -32.09 -4.67 16.43
CA ARG A 380 -30.82 -5.33 16.77
C ARG A 380 -30.73 -6.73 16.15
N GLU A 381 -31.84 -7.45 16.08
CA GLU A 381 -31.89 -8.79 15.46
C GLU A 381 -31.62 -8.76 13.96
N LEU A 382 -31.62 -7.62 13.28
CA LEU A 382 -31.21 -7.53 11.86
C LEU A 382 -29.70 -7.71 11.67
N ALA A 383 -28.88 -7.34 12.66
CA ALA A 383 -27.44 -7.52 12.61
C ALA A 383 -27.04 -9.01 12.76
N PRO A 384 -25.98 -9.45 12.06
CA PRO A 384 -25.35 -10.75 12.31
C PRO A 384 -24.78 -10.85 13.73
N LYS A 385 -24.32 -12.05 14.15
CA LYS A 385 -23.76 -12.29 15.49
C LYS A 385 -22.30 -12.74 15.40
N GLY A 386 -21.55 -12.48 16.46
CA GLY A 386 -20.14 -12.89 16.57
C GLY A 386 -19.29 -12.34 15.43
N ASN A 387 -18.36 -13.15 14.94
CA ASN A 387 -17.46 -12.78 13.85
C ASN A 387 -18.12 -12.73 12.46
N ARG A 388 -19.43 -13.01 12.36
CA ARG A 388 -20.20 -12.80 11.12
C ARG A 388 -20.59 -11.34 10.92
N ARG A 389 -20.52 -10.50 11.96
CA ARG A 389 -20.63 -9.05 11.79
C ARG A 389 -19.45 -8.55 10.98
N MET A 390 -19.66 -7.78 9.94
CA MET A 390 -18.59 -7.32 9.05
C MET A 390 -17.53 -6.49 9.81
N SER A 391 -17.95 -5.69 10.79
CA SER A 391 -17.03 -4.93 11.62
C SER A 391 -16.27 -5.75 12.68
N ALA A 392 -16.70 -6.98 12.97
CA ALA A 392 -16.00 -7.92 13.87
C ALA A 392 -15.24 -9.03 13.13
N ASN A 393 -15.27 -9.03 11.80
CA ASN A 393 -14.60 -10.06 11.02
C ASN A 393 -13.09 -10.05 11.27
N PRO A 394 -12.47 -11.17 11.67
CA PRO A 394 -11.06 -11.22 12.01
C PRO A 394 -10.13 -10.92 10.81
N VAL A 395 -10.60 -11.08 9.57
CA VAL A 395 -9.85 -10.69 8.36
C VAL A 395 -9.57 -9.19 8.36
N ALA A 396 -10.51 -8.37 8.83
CA ALA A 396 -10.29 -6.92 8.98
C ALA A 396 -9.31 -6.54 10.11
N ASN A 397 -8.84 -7.49 10.90
CA ASN A 397 -7.76 -7.37 11.86
C ASN A 397 -6.79 -8.53 11.64
N GLY A 398 -6.19 -8.56 10.46
CA GLY A 398 -5.47 -9.70 9.90
C GLY A 398 -4.35 -10.26 10.77
N GLY A 399 -3.79 -9.47 11.67
CA GLY A 399 -2.83 -9.95 12.65
C GLY A 399 -3.37 -11.06 13.58
N LEU A 400 -4.71 -11.16 13.74
CA LEU A 400 -5.35 -12.29 14.43
C LEU A 400 -5.26 -13.60 13.63
N LEU A 401 -5.18 -13.53 12.32
CA LEU A 401 -5.14 -14.67 11.39
C LEU A 401 -3.74 -14.97 10.89
N LYS A 402 -2.79 -14.07 11.12
CA LYS A 402 -1.42 -14.18 10.61
C LYS A 402 -0.77 -15.45 11.10
N LYS A 403 -0.39 -16.29 10.16
CA LYS A 403 0.40 -17.48 10.43
C LYS A 403 1.89 -17.14 10.49
N LYS A 404 2.65 -17.96 11.22
CA LYS A 404 4.10 -17.84 11.20
C LYS A 404 4.62 -18.19 9.82
N LEU A 405 5.39 -17.28 9.21
CA LEU A 405 6.07 -17.53 7.96
C LEU A 405 7.16 -18.60 8.16
N HIS A 406 7.14 -19.66 7.35
CA HIS A 406 8.20 -20.65 7.27
C HIS A 406 9.30 -20.13 6.36
N VAL A 407 10.45 -19.84 6.95
CA VAL A 407 11.60 -19.28 6.23
C VAL A 407 12.76 -20.25 6.39
N PRO A 408 13.33 -20.77 5.28
CA PRO A 408 14.50 -21.65 5.34
C PRO A 408 15.71 -20.91 5.91
N ASP A 409 16.73 -21.67 6.30
CA ASP A 409 17.98 -21.06 6.77
C ASP A 409 18.69 -20.33 5.61
N PHE A 410 18.63 -19.01 5.59
CA PHE A 410 19.20 -18.17 4.53
C PHE A 410 20.70 -18.38 4.34
N ARG A 411 21.42 -18.83 5.38
CA ARG A 411 22.87 -19.11 5.32
C ARG A 411 23.23 -20.19 4.31
N THR A 412 22.31 -21.12 4.04
CA THR A 412 22.52 -22.21 3.08
C THR A 412 22.51 -21.74 1.62
N TYR A 413 22.05 -20.53 1.36
CA TYR A 413 22.04 -19.88 0.03
C TYR A 413 23.20 -18.93 -0.17
N GLY A 414 24.07 -18.78 0.84
CA GLY A 414 25.17 -17.84 0.86
C GLY A 414 26.24 -18.13 -0.19
N VAL A 415 27.02 -17.10 -0.47
CA VAL A 415 28.19 -17.16 -1.34
C VAL A 415 29.46 -17.40 -0.51
N GLU A 416 30.33 -18.30 -0.95
CA GLU A 416 31.66 -18.45 -0.35
C GLU A 416 32.57 -17.27 -0.70
N VAL A 417 32.99 -16.51 0.28
CA VAL A 417 33.91 -15.38 0.12
C VAL A 417 35.24 -15.72 0.84
N LYS A 418 36.25 -16.12 0.07
CA LYS A 418 37.59 -16.45 0.60
C LYS A 418 38.40 -15.22 0.95
N LYS A 419 38.24 -14.15 0.18
CA LYS A 419 38.84 -12.83 0.37
C LYS A 419 37.87 -11.77 -0.14
N GLY A 420 37.64 -10.75 0.67
CA GLY A 420 36.73 -9.66 0.31
C GLY A 420 37.18 -8.92 -0.96
N GLY A 421 36.24 -8.61 -1.84
CA GLY A 421 36.46 -7.82 -3.05
C GLY A 421 37.23 -8.53 -4.16
N VAL A 422 37.21 -9.87 -4.21
CA VAL A 422 37.94 -10.65 -5.24
C VAL A 422 37.01 -11.46 -6.15
N SER A 423 35.97 -12.08 -5.63
CA SER A 423 35.01 -12.85 -6.44
C SER A 423 33.81 -12.01 -6.85
N LYS A 424 33.31 -12.22 -8.08
CA LYS A 424 32.08 -11.61 -8.58
C LYS A 424 30.94 -12.62 -8.59
N MET A 425 29.72 -12.16 -8.26
CA MET A 425 28.49 -12.94 -8.36
C MET A 425 27.28 -12.02 -8.42
N GLY A 426 26.17 -12.50 -9.01
CA GLY A 426 24.89 -11.79 -8.98
C GLY A 426 24.13 -12.07 -7.68
N SER A 427 23.94 -11.08 -6.85
CA SER A 427 23.26 -11.18 -5.55
C SER A 427 21.83 -11.70 -5.68
N MET A 428 21.12 -11.28 -6.74
CA MET A 428 19.72 -11.65 -6.96
C MET A 428 19.51 -13.13 -7.25
N ALA A 429 20.46 -13.83 -7.88
CA ALA A 429 20.34 -15.26 -8.18
C ALA A 429 20.29 -16.12 -6.90
N ASN A 430 21.07 -15.77 -5.88
CA ASN A 430 21.06 -16.41 -4.57
C ASN A 430 19.79 -16.10 -3.79
N PHE A 431 19.38 -14.84 -3.80
CA PHE A 431 18.14 -14.41 -3.18
C PHE A 431 16.92 -15.08 -3.85
N ALA A 432 16.89 -15.21 -5.17
CA ALA A 432 15.82 -15.90 -5.89
C ALA A 432 15.68 -17.37 -5.49
N ALA A 433 16.80 -18.07 -5.25
CA ALA A 433 16.76 -19.44 -4.75
C ALA A 433 16.20 -19.54 -3.32
N PHE A 434 16.59 -18.62 -2.44
CA PHE A 434 16.03 -18.50 -1.10
C PHE A 434 14.52 -18.20 -1.14
N LEU A 435 14.11 -17.19 -1.93
CA LEU A 435 12.72 -16.78 -2.07
C LEU A 435 11.85 -17.87 -2.69
N ARG A 436 12.37 -18.65 -3.66
CA ARG A 436 11.69 -19.85 -4.19
C ARG A 436 11.27 -20.79 -3.06
N ASP A 437 12.17 -21.07 -2.14
CA ASP A 437 11.92 -22.02 -1.06
C ASP A 437 11.03 -21.41 0.04
N VAL A 438 11.07 -20.09 0.24
CA VAL A 438 10.06 -19.37 1.04
C VAL A 438 8.68 -19.56 0.42
N VAL A 439 8.52 -19.34 -0.88
CA VAL A 439 7.24 -19.54 -1.59
C VAL A 439 6.78 -21.00 -1.46
N ALA A 440 7.68 -21.97 -1.73
CA ALA A 440 7.35 -23.40 -1.67
C ALA A 440 6.85 -23.86 -0.28
N GLN A 441 7.39 -23.26 0.79
CA GLN A 441 6.99 -23.59 2.16
C GLN A 441 5.73 -22.85 2.63
N ASN A 442 5.23 -21.87 1.86
CA ASN A 442 4.11 -21.00 2.24
C ASN A 442 3.09 -20.80 1.10
N MET A 443 2.75 -21.87 0.40
CA MET A 443 1.90 -21.82 -0.82
C MET A 443 0.50 -21.22 -0.61
N ASN A 444 0.01 -21.10 0.62
CA ASN A 444 -1.31 -20.53 0.92
C ASN A 444 -1.24 -19.21 1.68
N ASP A 445 -0.05 -18.71 1.96
CA ASP A 445 0.13 -17.59 2.86
C ASP A 445 1.19 -16.57 2.36
N PHE A 446 1.84 -16.84 1.21
CA PHE A 446 2.87 -15.95 0.65
C PHE A 446 2.70 -15.78 -0.87
N ARG A 447 2.74 -14.54 -1.34
CA ARG A 447 2.75 -14.19 -2.78
C ARG A 447 3.84 -13.15 -3.06
N VAL A 448 4.37 -13.18 -4.29
CA VAL A 448 5.30 -12.19 -4.84
C VAL A 448 4.54 -11.32 -5.82
N PHE A 449 4.72 -10.01 -5.73
CA PHE A 449 4.04 -9.02 -6.56
C PHE A 449 5.07 -8.23 -7.37
N GLY A 450 4.70 -7.84 -8.59
CA GLY A 450 5.57 -7.03 -9.45
C GLY A 450 4.86 -6.52 -10.71
N PRO A 451 5.34 -5.41 -11.29
CA PRO A 451 4.78 -4.84 -12.52
C PRO A 451 5.43 -5.44 -13.77
N ASP A 452 5.37 -6.78 -13.95
CA ASP A 452 6.01 -7.56 -15.04
C ASP A 452 7.55 -7.51 -15.02
N GLU A 453 8.13 -7.38 -13.83
CA GLU A 453 9.58 -7.17 -13.69
C GLU A 453 10.31 -8.34 -12.99
N THR A 454 9.60 -9.35 -12.49
CA THR A 454 10.16 -10.45 -11.69
C THR A 454 11.28 -11.19 -12.44
N GLN A 455 11.09 -11.51 -13.71
CA GLN A 455 12.12 -12.18 -14.51
C GLN A 455 13.31 -11.28 -14.80
N SER A 456 13.09 -10.05 -15.21
CA SER A 456 14.16 -9.09 -15.50
C SER A 456 14.93 -8.67 -14.24
N ASN A 457 14.32 -8.80 -13.07
CA ASN A 457 14.93 -8.62 -11.75
C ASN A 457 15.73 -9.87 -11.29
N LYS A 458 15.86 -10.90 -12.17
CA LYS A 458 16.58 -12.14 -11.87
C LYS A 458 15.97 -12.96 -10.73
N LEU A 459 14.64 -12.86 -10.56
CA LEU A 459 13.88 -13.63 -9.58
C LEU A 459 13.16 -14.83 -10.20
N ASP A 460 13.43 -15.15 -11.45
CA ASP A 460 12.77 -16.21 -12.25
C ASP A 460 12.83 -17.60 -11.64
N LYS A 461 13.79 -17.93 -10.77
CA LYS A 461 13.82 -19.18 -10.00
C LYS A 461 12.55 -19.40 -9.14
N ILE A 462 11.83 -18.34 -8.78
CA ILE A 462 10.58 -18.46 -8.04
C ILE A 462 9.54 -19.27 -8.83
N TYR A 463 9.57 -19.22 -10.16
CA TYR A 463 8.64 -19.94 -11.02
C TYR A 463 8.74 -21.48 -10.90
N GLU A 464 9.82 -22.00 -10.32
CA GLU A 464 9.97 -23.41 -9.98
C GLU A 464 9.02 -23.85 -8.85
N ALA A 465 8.69 -22.92 -7.92
CA ALA A 465 7.78 -23.14 -6.79
C ALA A 465 6.37 -22.63 -7.05
N GLY A 466 6.22 -21.45 -7.67
CA GLY A 466 4.94 -20.81 -7.91
C GLY A 466 4.96 -19.93 -9.14
N LYS A 467 4.32 -20.37 -10.21
CA LYS A 467 4.23 -19.66 -11.48
C LYS A 467 3.46 -18.34 -11.34
N LYS A 468 3.37 -17.58 -12.44
CA LYS A 468 2.54 -16.36 -12.53
C LYS A 468 1.06 -16.72 -12.56
N VAL A 469 0.26 -16.04 -11.77
CA VAL A 469 -1.20 -16.23 -11.78
C VAL A 469 -1.78 -15.69 -13.07
N TRP A 470 -2.58 -16.50 -13.77
CA TRP A 470 -3.21 -16.09 -15.00
C TRP A 470 -4.49 -16.88 -15.26
N LEU A 471 -5.63 -16.17 -15.38
CA LEU A 471 -6.94 -16.75 -15.69
C LEU A 471 -7.58 -16.17 -16.97
N ALA A 472 -6.86 -15.31 -17.68
CA ALA A 472 -7.28 -14.90 -19.02
C ALA A 472 -6.94 -15.98 -20.06
N ASP A 473 -7.29 -15.74 -21.32
CA ASP A 473 -7.05 -16.71 -22.40
C ASP A 473 -5.55 -16.89 -22.65
N TYR A 474 -5.17 -18.05 -23.18
CA TYR A 474 -3.80 -18.43 -23.55
C TYR A 474 -3.65 -18.51 -25.05
N PHE A 475 -2.52 -18.05 -25.58
CA PHE A 475 -2.06 -18.36 -26.92
C PHE A 475 -1.09 -19.56 -26.90
N GLU A 476 -0.81 -20.14 -28.04
CA GLU A 476 0.13 -21.28 -28.16
C GLU A 476 1.54 -20.86 -27.72
N GLU A 477 1.95 -19.63 -28.05
CA GLU A 477 3.24 -19.05 -27.71
C GLU A 477 3.44 -18.89 -26.20
N ASP A 478 2.37 -18.69 -25.42
CA ASP A 478 2.43 -18.55 -23.95
C ASP A 478 2.93 -19.84 -23.27
N LYS A 479 2.86 -20.99 -23.96
CA LYS A 479 3.33 -22.28 -23.45
C LYS A 479 4.85 -22.40 -23.51
N ASP A 480 5.53 -21.63 -24.36
CA ASP A 480 6.99 -21.60 -24.49
C ASP A 480 7.61 -20.65 -23.46
N GLY A 481 7.69 -21.10 -22.20
CA GLY A 481 8.37 -20.36 -21.13
C GLY A 481 7.57 -19.22 -20.49
N GLY A 482 6.26 -19.07 -20.79
CA GLY A 482 5.42 -18.02 -20.20
C GLY A 482 5.23 -18.15 -18.69
N ASN A 483 5.42 -19.35 -18.14
CA ASN A 483 5.31 -19.63 -16.70
C ASN A 483 3.95 -19.22 -16.09
N LEU A 484 2.87 -19.34 -16.87
CA LEU A 484 1.52 -18.97 -16.44
C LEU A 484 0.83 -20.17 -15.78
N ALA A 485 0.01 -19.91 -14.75
CA ALA A 485 -0.83 -20.92 -14.10
C ALA A 485 -1.99 -20.24 -13.35
N PHE A 486 -3.10 -20.95 -13.17
CA PHE A 486 -4.21 -20.41 -12.37
C PHE A 486 -3.95 -20.43 -10.86
N ASP A 487 -3.07 -21.32 -10.39
CA ASP A 487 -2.68 -21.54 -9.00
C ASP A 487 -1.28 -20.99 -8.68
N GLY A 488 -0.80 -20.05 -9.49
CA GLY A 488 0.49 -19.41 -9.30
C GLY A 488 0.62 -18.63 -7.99
N ARG A 489 1.85 -18.23 -7.68
CA ARG A 489 2.15 -17.43 -6.48
C ARG A 489 2.80 -16.08 -6.81
N VAL A 490 3.02 -15.80 -8.09
CA VAL A 490 3.57 -14.55 -8.60
C VAL A 490 2.45 -13.76 -9.26
N MET A 491 2.21 -12.55 -8.78
CA MET A 491 1.14 -11.65 -9.19
C MET A 491 1.75 -10.52 -10.01
N GLU A 492 1.62 -10.62 -11.34
CA GLU A 492 2.21 -9.63 -12.24
C GLU A 492 1.15 -8.94 -13.08
N MET A 493 1.13 -7.62 -13.00
CA MET A 493 0.36 -6.74 -13.87
C MET A 493 1.16 -5.43 -14.01
N LEU A 494 1.32 -4.92 -15.24
CA LEU A 494 2.07 -3.68 -15.49
C LEU A 494 1.26 -2.46 -15.02
N SER A 495 1.11 -2.41 -13.70
CA SER A 495 0.47 -1.35 -12.93
C SER A 495 0.94 -1.44 -11.48
N GLU A 496 1.90 -0.63 -11.13
CA GLU A 496 2.49 -0.56 -9.79
C GLU A 496 1.41 -0.30 -8.73
N HIS A 497 0.46 0.60 -9.01
CA HIS A 497 -0.67 0.86 -8.12
C HIS A 497 -1.52 -0.39 -7.84
N THR A 498 -1.79 -1.20 -8.87
CA THR A 498 -2.64 -2.38 -8.71
C THR A 498 -1.93 -3.47 -7.92
N VAL A 499 -0.66 -3.77 -8.26
CA VAL A 499 0.09 -4.85 -7.60
C VAL A 499 0.46 -4.48 -6.16
N GLU A 500 0.73 -3.22 -5.89
CA GLU A 500 0.97 -2.74 -4.53
C GLU A 500 -0.32 -2.76 -3.70
N GLY A 501 -1.44 -2.29 -4.26
CA GLY A 501 -2.74 -2.37 -3.59
C GLY A 501 -3.20 -3.80 -3.30
N TRP A 502 -2.88 -4.78 -4.19
CA TRP A 502 -3.08 -6.19 -3.90
C TRP A 502 -2.22 -6.64 -2.72
N LEU A 503 -0.95 -6.26 -2.67
CA LEU A 503 -0.05 -6.60 -1.57
C LEU A 503 -0.52 -6.00 -0.25
N GLU A 504 -0.92 -4.73 -0.22
CA GLU A 504 -1.45 -4.09 0.99
C GLU A 504 -2.67 -4.83 1.54
N GLY A 505 -3.69 -5.08 0.70
CA GLY A 505 -4.88 -5.84 1.10
C GLY A 505 -4.53 -7.24 1.61
N TYR A 506 -3.56 -7.90 0.98
CA TYR A 506 -3.09 -9.24 1.32
C TYR A 506 -2.41 -9.29 2.70
N ILE A 507 -1.48 -8.38 2.97
CA ILE A 507 -0.80 -8.33 4.28
C ILE A 507 -1.74 -7.86 5.40
N LEU A 508 -2.61 -6.88 5.14
CA LEU A 508 -3.58 -6.38 6.13
C LEU A 508 -4.61 -7.44 6.51
N SER A 509 -4.87 -8.42 5.64
CA SER A 509 -5.75 -9.57 5.91
C SER A 509 -5.04 -10.78 6.55
N GLY A 510 -3.77 -10.64 6.93
CA GLY A 510 -3.02 -11.65 7.69
C GLY A 510 -2.17 -12.59 6.84
N ARG A 511 -1.81 -12.21 5.64
CA ARG A 511 -0.92 -12.93 4.74
C ARG A 511 0.46 -12.28 4.69
N HIS A 512 1.39 -12.88 3.93
CA HIS A 512 2.76 -12.40 3.74
C HIS A 512 3.06 -12.17 2.26
N GLY A 513 3.91 -11.22 1.94
CA GLY A 513 4.32 -11.00 0.57
C GLY A 513 5.43 -9.98 0.43
N MET A 514 5.85 -9.77 -0.80
CA MET A 514 6.79 -8.72 -1.16
C MET A 514 6.51 -8.18 -2.57
N LEU A 515 6.84 -6.93 -2.78
CA LEU A 515 6.85 -6.25 -4.08
C LEU A 515 8.28 -6.16 -4.59
N ASN A 516 8.50 -6.50 -5.87
CA ASN A 516 9.73 -6.16 -6.57
C ASN A 516 9.44 -5.15 -7.70
N SER A 517 10.30 -4.15 -7.86
CA SER A 517 10.16 -3.13 -8.89
C SER A 517 11.51 -2.54 -9.29
N TYR A 518 11.57 -1.92 -10.47
CA TYR A 518 12.68 -1.07 -10.85
C TYR A 518 12.72 0.19 -9.99
N GLU A 519 13.93 0.59 -9.61
CA GLU A 519 14.14 1.73 -8.73
C GLU A 519 13.48 3.04 -9.24
N PRO A 520 13.59 3.43 -10.52
CA PRO A 520 13.01 4.68 -10.99
C PRO A 520 11.48 4.66 -11.07
N PHE A 521 10.85 3.48 -11.26
CA PHE A 521 9.40 3.40 -11.48
C PHE A 521 8.60 3.23 -10.18
N ILE A 522 9.26 2.89 -9.08
CA ILE A 522 8.59 2.79 -7.78
C ILE A 522 7.94 4.13 -7.35
N HIS A 523 8.39 5.26 -7.88
CA HIS A 523 7.77 6.56 -7.67
C HIS A 523 6.29 6.63 -8.04
N ILE A 524 5.82 5.73 -8.92
CA ILE A 524 4.40 5.64 -9.29
C ILE A 524 3.53 5.40 -8.06
N ILE A 525 4.04 4.76 -7.01
CA ILE A 525 3.29 4.46 -5.78
C ILE A 525 3.70 5.30 -4.56
N ASP A 526 4.41 6.40 -4.74
CA ASP A 526 4.85 7.26 -3.62
C ASP A 526 3.72 7.60 -2.64
N SER A 527 2.56 7.96 -3.16
CA SER A 527 1.43 8.34 -2.31
C SER A 527 0.73 7.14 -1.66
N MET A 528 0.64 5.99 -2.32
CA MET A 528 0.11 4.76 -1.72
C MET A 528 0.96 4.31 -0.54
N VAL A 529 2.26 4.17 -0.73
CA VAL A 529 3.20 3.82 0.34
C VAL A 529 3.12 4.82 1.49
N ASN A 530 2.95 6.12 1.20
CA ASN A 530 2.72 7.12 2.23
C ASN A 530 1.44 6.87 3.04
N GLN A 531 0.33 6.50 2.40
CA GLN A 531 -0.91 6.15 3.09
C GLN A 531 -0.73 4.89 3.93
N HIS A 532 -0.05 3.86 3.40
CA HIS A 532 0.24 2.64 4.15
C HIS A 532 1.10 2.91 5.40
N CYS A 533 2.16 3.73 5.26
CA CYS A 533 2.98 4.14 6.42
C CYS A 533 2.13 4.78 7.52
N LYS A 534 1.23 5.70 7.15
CA LYS A 534 0.31 6.36 8.10
C LYS A 534 -0.69 5.38 8.73
N TRP A 535 -1.21 4.44 7.94
CA TRP A 535 -2.10 3.39 8.43
C TRP A 535 -1.41 2.53 9.49
N ILE A 536 -0.21 2.02 9.20
CA ILE A 536 0.55 1.19 10.12
C ILE A 536 0.97 1.98 11.37
N GLU A 537 1.43 3.23 11.21
CA GLU A 537 1.75 4.10 12.35
C GLU A 537 0.54 4.25 13.28
N LYS A 538 -0.64 4.52 12.70
CA LYS A 538 -1.85 4.62 13.50
C LYS A 538 -2.26 3.29 14.14
N CYS A 539 -2.03 2.15 13.49
CA CYS A 539 -2.25 0.83 14.11
C CYS A 539 -1.41 0.61 15.38
N LEU A 540 -0.22 1.21 15.49
CA LEU A 540 0.61 1.12 16.69
C LEU A 540 -0.02 1.79 17.92
N GLU A 541 -0.91 2.78 17.72
CA GLU A 541 -1.64 3.47 18.77
C GLU A 541 -2.95 2.75 19.16
N VAL A 542 -3.38 1.72 18.42
CA VAL A 542 -4.66 1.05 18.60
C VAL A 542 -4.46 -0.33 19.23
N GLU A 543 -4.70 -0.46 20.54
CA GLU A 543 -4.40 -1.66 21.34
C GLU A 543 -5.03 -2.95 20.81
N TRP A 544 -6.24 -2.88 20.25
CA TRP A 544 -6.94 -4.05 19.75
C TRP A 544 -6.46 -4.50 18.35
N ARG A 545 -5.79 -3.63 17.58
CA ARG A 545 -5.17 -4.00 16.30
C ARG A 545 -3.97 -4.90 16.55
N LYS A 546 -3.91 -6.03 15.84
CA LYS A 546 -2.79 -6.98 15.93
C LYS A 546 -1.81 -6.76 14.80
N LYS A 547 -0.53 -7.00 15.09
CA LYS A 547 0.56 -6.78 14.14
C LYS A 547 0.41 -7.66 12.90
N VAL A 548 0.54 -7.06 11.74
CA VAL A 548 0.54 -7.72 10.43
C VAL A 548 1.98 -7.92 9.91
N ALA A 549 2.14 -8.67 8.84
CA ALA A 549 3.41 -8.76 8.13
C ALA A 549 3.83 -7.38 7.60
N SER A 550 5.13 -7.15 7.48
CA SER A 550 5.66 -5.91 6.92
C SER A 550 5.42 -5.82 5.41
N LEU A 551 5.25 -4.61 4.92
CA LEU A 551 5.31 -4.30 3.49
C LEU A 551 6.79 -4.30 3.08
N ASN A 552 7.20 -5.29 2.27
CA ASN A 552 8.57 -5.43 1.82
C ASN A 552 8.69 -5.03 0.35
N ILE A 553 9.49 -4.02 0.04
CA ILE A 553 9.75 -3.50 -1.30
C ILE A 553 11.21 -3.75 -1.64
N LEU A 554 11.44 -4.54 -2.70
CA LEU A 554 12.77 -4.80 -3.24
C LEU A 554 12.95 -4.00 -4.53
N LEU A 555 13.89 -3.06 -4.53
CA LEU A 555 14.24 -2.22 -5.66
C LEU A 555 15.48 -2.74 -6.36
N THR A 556 15.37 -2.89 -7.68
CA THR A 556 16.45 -3.32 -8.54
C THR A 556 16.58 -2.40 -9.75
N ALA A 557 17.36 -2.79 -10.74
CA ALA A 557 17.62 -1.94 -11.90
C ALA A 557 18.07 -0.54 -11.45
N THR A 558 19.06 -0.55 -10.56
CA THR A 558 19.55 0.63 -9.83
C THR A 558 20.12 1.68 -10.77
N VAL A 559 20.11 2.93 -10.37
CA VAL A 559 20.55 4.10 -11.15
C VAL A 559 21.92 3.88 -11.82
N TRP A 560 22.86 3.23 -11.14
CA TRP A 560 24.23 3.02 -11.62
C TRP A 560 24.38 1.93 -12.66
N ARG A 561 23.33 1.18 -12.93
CA ARG A 561 23.28 0.08 -13.91
C ARG A 561 22.22 0.32 -15.01
N GLN A 562 21.75 1.56 -15.13
CA GLN A 562 20.84 2.02 -16.19
C GLN A 562 21.54 2.95 -17.21
N ASP A 563 22.85 2.82 -17.32
CA ASP A 563 23.70 3.50 -18.30
C ASP A 563 23.20 3.31 -19.74
N HIS A 564 22.73 2.10 -20.09
CA HIS A 564 22.23 1.72 -21.40
C HIS A 564 20.80 2.21 -21.71
N ASN A 565 19.97 2.44 -20.68
CA ASN A 565 18.61 2.98 -20.83
C ASN A 565 18.55 4.52 -20.75
N GLY A 566 19.57 5.13 -20.19
CA GLY A 566 19.70 6.57 -20.06
C GLY A 566 18.84 7.19 -18.96
N PHE A 567 18.73 8.51 -18.98
CA PHE A 567 18.19 9.33 -17.90
C PHE A 567 16.74 8.97 -17.47
N THR A 568 15.94 8.42 -18.38
CA THR A 568 14.54 8.04 -18.06
C THR A 568 14.43 6.86 -17.08
N HIS A 569 15.51 6.10 -16.90
CA HIS A 569 15.59 4.95 -15.99
C HIS A 569 16.55 5.21 -14.82
N GLN A 570 16.93 6.46 -14.60
CA GLN A 570 17.92 6.86 -13.61
C GLN A 570 17.30 7.81 -12.58
N ASP A 571 16.60 7.26 -11.58
CA ASP A 571 16.00 8.02 -10.48
C ASP A 571 15.97 7.19 -9.18
N PRO A 572 16.87 7.47 -8.23
CA PRO A 572 16.91 6.79 -6.93
C PRO A 572 16.11 7.53 -5.83
N GLY A 573 15.27 8.51 -6.16
CA GLY A 573 14.69 9.47 -5.22
C GLY A 573 13.59 8.91 -4.30
N PHE A 574 13.07 7.72 -4.55
CA PHE A 574 12.09 7.09 -3.67
C PHE A 574 12.58 6.98 -2.21
N LEU A 575 13.89 6.80 -2.02
CA LEU A 575 14.48 6.75 -0.67
C LEU A 575 14.27 8.05 0.11
N ASP A 576 14.28 9.21 -0.56
CA ASP A 576 14.00 10.51 0.04
C ASP A 576 12.54 10.62 0.50
N VAL A 577 11.62 10.06 -0.27
CA VAL A 577 10.19 10.02 0.09
C VAL A 577 9.98 9.17 1.34
N VAL A 578 10.53 7.95 1.36
CA VAL A 578 10.37 7.01 2.47
C VAL A 578 11.05 7.51 3.75
N ALA A 579 12.24 8.10 3.63
CA ALA A 579 12.99 8.63 4.78
C ALA A 579 12.27 9.77 5.53
N ASN A 580 11.20 10.34 4.96
CA ASN A 580 10.34 11.35 5.60
C ASN A 580 9.22 10.76 6.46
N LYS A 581 9.04 9.45 6.48
CA LYS A 581 7.94 8.80 7.20
C LYS A 581 8.33 8.55 8.66
N SER A 582 7.36 8.07 9.45
CA SER A 582 7.59 7.79 10.87
C SER A 582 8.77 6.82 11.09
N PRO A 583 9.70 7.17 11.98
CA PRO A 583 10.82 6.29 12.32
C PRO A 583 10.38 4.97 12.98
N ASP A 584 9.14 4.89 13.46
CA ASP A 584 8.62 3.67 14.07
C ASP A 584 8.19 2.62 13.04
N VAL A 585 7.94 3.03 11.78
CA VAL A 585 7.42 2.13 10.76
C VAL A 585 8.32 1.93 9.53
N VAL A 586 9.23 2.85 9.19
CA VAL A 586 10.04 2.73 7.97
C VAL A 586 11.44 2.22 8.22
N ARG A 587 11.96 1.45 7.25
CA ARG A 587 13.34 0.94 7.22
C ARG A 587 13.88 1.00 5.80
N ILE A 588 15.14 1.39 5.63
CA ILE A 588 15.82 1.47 4.33
C ILE A 588 17.17 0.77 4.45
N TYR A 589 17.37 -0.25 3.60
CA TYR A 589 18.57 -1.06 3.59
C TYR A 589 19.21 -1.08 2.20
N LEU A 590 20.53 -0.91 2.15
CA LEU A 590 21.33 -1.00 0.92
C LEU A 590 22.46 -2.03 1.11
N PRO A 591 22.14 -3.33 1.07
CA PRO A 591 23.13 -4.38 1.25
C PRO A 591 24.17 -4.37 0.12
N PRO A 592 25.47 -4.41 0.44
CA PRO A 592 26.55 -4.26 -0.55
C PRO A 592 26.84 -5.54 -1.34
N ASP A 593 26.39 -6.71 -0.87
CA ASP A 593 26.67 -8.02 -1.49
C ASP A 593 25.57 -9.06 -1.22
N ALA A 594 25.72 -10.25 -1.81
CA ALA A 594 24.74 -11.33 -1.73
C ALA A 594 24.48 -11.82 -0.30
N ASN A 595 25.53 -11.97 0.52
CA ASN A 595 25.39 -12.46 1.89
C ASN A 595 24.68 -11.42 2.78
N CYS A 596 24.94 -10.14 2.58
CA CYS A 596 24.22 -9.05 3.23
C CYS A 596 22.78 -8.97 2.75
N LEU A 597 22.50 -9.17 1.45
CA LEU A 597 21.13 -9.19 0.92
C LEU A 597 20.31 -10.31 1.55
N LEU A 598 20.85 -11.53 1.63
CA LEU A 598 20.17 -12.66 2.26
C LEU A 598 19.88 -12.41 3.73
N SER A 599 20.85 -11.91 4.51
CA SER A 599 20.66 -11.55 5.93
C SER A 599 19.60 -10.48 6.12
N THR A 600 19.63 -9.43 5.30
CA THR A 600 18.68 -8.32 5.35
C THR A 600 17.26 -8.78 5.00
N MET A 601 17.11 -9.56 3.93
CA MET A 601 15.80 -10.02 3.48
C MET A 601 15.17 -11.04 4.43
N ASP A 602 15.95 -11.94 5.05
CA ASP A 602 15.45 -12.80 6.13
C ASP A 602 14.87 -11.98 7.28
N HIS A 603 15.58 -10.92 7.69
CA HIS A 603 15.09 -9.98 8.72
C HIS A 603 13.80 -9.28 8.28
N CYS A 604 13.75 -8.72 7.07
CA CYS A 604 12.59 -8.01 6.55
C CYS A 604 11.35 -8.91 6.46
N LEU A 605 11.49 -10.14 5.94
CA LEU A 605 10.39 -11.10 5.79
C LEU A 605 9.81 -11.56 7.14
N ARG A 606 10.60 -11.56 8.22
CA ARG A 606 10.15 -11.89 9.57
C ARG A 606 9.60 -10.72 10.35
N SER A 607 9.84 -9.50 9.89
CA SER A 607 9.43 -8.28 10.59
C SER A 607 7.92 -8.04 10.49
N GLU A 608 7.40 -7.24 11.41
CA GLU A 608 5.96 -6.95 11.55
C GLU A 608 5.73 -5.46 11.69
N ASN A 609 4.67 -4.95 11.05
CA ASN A 609 4.26 -3.54 11.08
C ASN A 609 5.34 -2.56 10.55
N TYR A 610 6.21 -3.01 9.64
CA TYR A 610 7.17 -2.12 8.98
C TYR A 610 6.89 -1.97 7.48
N VAL A 611 7.42 -0.92 6.93
CA VAL A 611 7.65 -0.73 5.50
C VAL A 611 9.16 -0.80 5.30
N ASN A 612 9.62 -1.90 4.71
CA ASN A 612 11.03 -2.15 4.43
C ASN A 612 11.31 -1.86 2.96
N VAL A 613 12.26 -1.00 2.69
CA VAL A 613 12.79 -0.74 1.34
C VAL A 613 14.21 -1.28 1.27
N VAL A 614 14.44 -2.20 0.34
CA VAL A 614 15.76 -2.83 0.12
C VAL A 614 16.19 -2.54 -1.30
N VAL A 615 17.38 -1.95 -1.47
CA VAL A 615 17.97 -1.67 -2.80
C VAL A 615 19.10 -2.64 -3.05
N ALA A 616 19.03 -3.39 -4.15
CA ALA A 616 20.03 -4.39 -4.52
C ALA A 616 20.19 -4.51 -6.04
N ASP A 617 21.42 -4.53 -6.52
CA ASP A 617 21.72 -4.69 -7.94
C ASP A 617 21.45 -6.14 -8.42
N LYS A 618 20.96 -6.24 -9.64
CA LYS A 618 20.70 -7.51 -10.33
C LYS A 618 21.87 -7.99 -11.20
N GLN A 619 22.86 -7.15 -11.44
CA GLN A 619 24.06 -7.49 -12.20
C GLN A 619 25.11 -8.20 -11.33
N GLU A 620 26.08 -8.83 -11.97
CA GLU A 620 27.22 -9.40 -11.23
C GLU A 620 28.12 -8.29 -10.69
N HIS A 621 28.47 -8.42 -9.41
CA HIS A 621 29.35 -7.49 -8.71
C HIS A 621 30.22 -8.20 -7.67
N LEU A 622 31.23 -7.49 -7.16
CA LEU A 622 32.15 -8.03 -6.17
C LEU A 622 31.43 -8.42 -4.87
N GLN A 623 31.90 -9.50 -4.27
CA GLN A 623 31.44 -10.00 -2.98
C GLN A 623 32.46 -9.63 -1.90
N PHE A 624 31.98 -9.16 -0.75
CA PHE A 624 32.85 -8.50 0.23
C PHE A 624 33.00 -9.26 1.54
N LEU A 625 31.90 -9.83 2.06
CA LEU A 625 31.82 -10.38 3.41
C LEU A 625 31.47 -11.89 3.37
N THR A 626 32.12 -12.67 4.24
CA THR A 626 31.65 -14.03 4.52
C THR A 626 30.26 -13.97 5.13
N MET A 627 29.53 -15.07 5.14
CA MET A 627 28.18 -15.10 5.73
C MET A 627 28.16 -14.65 7.21
N ASP A 628 29.11 -15.10 8.01
CA ASP A 628 29.20 -14.71 9.43
C ASP A 628 29.47 -13.20 9.59
N GLN A 629 30.39 -12.66 8.78
CA GLN A 629 30.70 -11.22 8.75
C GLN A 629 29.48 -10.41 8.28
N ALA A 630 28.74 -10.91 7.28
CA ALA A 630 27.54 -10.25 6.77
C ALA A 630 26.43 -10.19 7.80
N ILE A 631 26.22 -11.29 8.55
CA ILE A 631 25.23 -11.34 9.65
C ILE A 631 25.61 -10.30 10.73
N GLU A 632 26.87 -10.28 11.15
CA GLU A 632 27.35 -9.32 12.14
C GLU A 632 27.20 -7.86 11.62
N HIS A 633 27.61 -7.59 10.38
CA HIS A 633 27.55 -6.28 9.76
C HIS A 633 26.10 -5.78 9.60
N CYS A 634 25.22 -6.62 9.08
CA CYS A 634 23.80 -6.27 8.93
C CYS A 634 23.10 -6.08 10.28
N SER A 635 23.45 -6.84 11.30
CA SER A 635 22.87 -6.66 12.65
C SER A 635 23.29 -5.32 13.29
N LYS A 636 24.50 -4.84 12.98
CA LYS A 636 24.97 -3.50 13.38
C LYS A 636 24.46 -2.39 12.46
N GLY A 637 24.19 -2.72 11.20
CA GLY A 637 23.71 -1.83 10.15
C GLY A 637 24.75 -0.85 9.60
N VAL A 638 25.89 -0.68 10.29
CA VAL A 638 27.05 0.08 9.87
C VAL A 638 28.30 -0.50 10.53
N GLY A 639 29.43 -0.49 9.84
CA GLY A 639 30.67 -1.00 10.41
C GLY A 639 31.92 -0.59 9.67
N ILE A 640 33.04 -0.65 10.39
CA ILE A 640 34.39 -0.51 9.85
C ILE A 640 34.78 -1.86 9.23
N TRP A 641 35.29 -1.84 8.00
CA TRP A 641 35.84 -3.03 7.36
C TRP A 641 37.35 -3.06 7.56
N ASP A 642 37.79 -3.83 8.56
CA ASP A 642 39.22 -3.91 8.94
C ASP A 642 40.09 -4.39 7.76
N TRP A 643 39.61 -5.33 6.93
CA TRP A 643 40.32 -5.86 5.79
C TRP A 643 40.60 -4.80 4.68
N ALA A 644 39.72 -3.77 4.58
CA ALA A 644 39.84 -2.67 3.65
C ALA A 644 40.58 -1.46 4.26
N SER A 645 40.63 -1.39 5.59
CA SER A 645 41.28 -0.30 6.36
C SER A 645 42.80 -0.56 6.54
N ASN A 646 43.57 0.47 6.89
CA ASN A 646 44.94 0.34 7.31
C ASN A 646 45.31 1.28 8.49
N ASP A 647 44.32 1.88 9.15
CA ASP A 647 44.50 2.72 10.35
C ASP A 647 44.79 1.93 11.64
N LYS A 648 44.59 0.60 11.63
CA LYS A 648 44.87 -0.31 12.74
C LYS A 648 44.22 0.10 14.08
N GLY A 649 43.05 0.77 14.00
CA GLY A 649 42.36 1.28 15.17
C GLY A 649 42.88 2.62 15.69
N GLU A 650 43.89 3.21 15.04
CA GLU A 650 44.36 4.57 15.33
C GLU A 650 43.43 5.61 14.67
N GLU A 651 43.63 6.89 14.99
CA GLU A 651 42.95 7.97 14.32
C GLU A 651 43.33 7.99 12.82
N PRO A 652 42.38 7.87 11.88
CA PRO A 652 42.74 7.88 10.46
C PRO A 652 43.08 9.30 9.95
N ASP A 653 43.78 9.40 8.84
CA ASP A 653 43.97 10.64 8.09
C ASP A 653 42.72 10.97 7.23
N VAL A 654 41.97 9.92 6.84
CA VAL A 654 40.72 10.04 6.07
C VAL A 654 39.83 8.83 6.34
N VAL A 655 38.52 9.08 6.38
CA VAL A 655 37.47 8.03 6.36
C VAL A 655 36.93 7.93 4.92
N MET A 656 36.96 6.73 4.35
CA MET A 656 36.28 6.40 3.10
C MET A 656 35.03 5.65 3.45
N ALA A 657 33.86 6.24 3.19
CA ALA A 657 32.59 5.65 3.57
C ALA A 657 31.73 5.38 2.33
N SER A 658 30.85 4.36 2.41
CA SER A 658 29.98 3.97 1.31
C SER A 658 28.62 3.45 1.78
N CYS A 659 27.60 3.61 0.93
CA CYS A 659 26.28 3.02 1.12
C CYS A 659 25.70 2.68 -0.25
N GLY A 660 25.37 1.41 -0.47
CA GLY A 660 24.98 0.81 -1.75
C GLY A 660 26.12 -0.02 -2.38
N ASP A 661 25.79 -0.93 -3.28
CA ASP A 661 26.71 -1.90 -3.88
C ASP A 661 27.75 -1.27 -4.83
N VAL A 662 27.31 -0.57 -5.88
CA VAL A 662 28.21 0.13 -6.83
C VAL A 662 29.00 1.24 -6.13
N SER A 663 28.34 1.99 -5.23
CA SER A 663 29.00 3.03 -4.42
C SER A 663 30.12 2.46 -3.54
N THR A 664 29.92 1.24 -3.00
CA THR A 664 30.92 0.52 -2.22
C THR A 664 32.09 0.04 -3.09
N HIS A 665 31.79 -0.47 -4.28
CA HIS A 665 32.83 -0.86 -5.24
C HIS A 665 33.78 0.30 -5.57
N GLU A 666 33.22 1.44 -5.96
CA GLU A 666 34.03 2.62 -6.33
C GLU A 666 34.79 3.23 -5.14
N ALA A 667 34.20 3.22 -3.96
CA ALA A 667 34.89 3.69 -2.74
C ALA A 667 36.06 2.77 -2.35
N LEU A 668 35.91 1.42 -2.51
CA LEU A 668 37.03 0.48 -2.32
C LEU A 668 38.15 0.68 -3.35
N ALA A 669 37.77 0.86 -4.62
CA ALA A 669 38.75 1.13 -5.67
C ALA A 669 39.49 2.43 -5.41
N ALA A 670 38.81 3.51 -4.99
CA ALA A 670 39.47 4.76 -4.56
C ALA A 670 40.41 4.56 -3.37
N THR A 671 40.01 3.77 -2.38
CA THR A 671 40.83 3.39 -1.23
C THR A 671 42.10 2.67 -1.67
N ALA A 672 42.00 1.73 -2.60
CA ALA A 672 43.15 1.03 -3.15
C ALA A 672 44.11 1.98 -3.90
N LEU A 673 43.57 2.91 -4.70
CA LEU A 673 44.36 3.93 -5.37
C LEU A 673 45.12 4.82 -4.36
N LEU A 674 44.42 5.29 -3.32
CA LEU A 674 45.08 6.09 -2.24
C LEU A 674 46.18 5.30 -1.54
N ARG A 675 45.98 4.03 -1.19
CA ARG A 675 46.98 3.16 -0.56
C ARG A 675 48.18 2.91 -1.46
N THR A 676 47.98 2.85 -2.77
CA THR A 676 49.05 2.64 -3.77
C THR A 676 49.90 3.91 -3.95
N HIS A 677 49.27 5.05 -4.13
CA HIS A 677 49.96 6.31 -4.44
C HIS A 677 50.47 7.08 -3.20
N LEU A 678 49.79 6.87 -2.06
CA LEU A 678 50.06 7.55 -0.78
C LEU A 678 50.12 6.52 0.38
N PRO A 679 51.08 5.58 0.36
CA PRO A 679 51.11 4.45 1.30
C PRO A 679 51.28 4.83 2.78
N GLN A 680 51.66 6.08 3.07
CA GLN A 680 51.75 6.60 4.43
C GLN A 680 50.40 6.97 5.05
N LEU A 681 49.33 7.07 4.27
CA LEU A 681 48.01 7.45 4.78
C LEU A 681 47.39 6.31 5.61
N LYS A 682 46.82 6.69 6.73
CA LYS A 682 45.92 5.83 7.52
C LYS A 682 44.50 6.05 7.03
N ILE A 683 43.93 5.02 6.45
CA ILE A 683 42.59 5.08 5.84
C ILE A 683 41.71 4.13 6.61
N ARG A 684 40.53 4.64 7.05
CA ARG A 684 39.43 3.83 7.60
C ARG A 684 38.38 3.67 6.53
N PHE A 685 37.97 2.42 6.28
CA PHE A 685 36.87 2.11 5.36
C PHE A 685 35.60 1.77 6.16
N VAL A 686 34.48 2.45 5.86
CA VAL A 686 33.19 2.27 6.51
C VAL A 686 32.13 1.91 5.48
N ASN A 687 31.31 0.90 5.78
CA ASN A 687 30.14 0.58 4.97
C ASN A 687 28.86 0.70 5.81
N VAL A 688 27.81 1.25 5.17
CA VAL A 688 26.47 1.44 5.75
C VAL A 688 25.48 0.57 5.01
N VAL A 689 24.77 -0.30 5.72
CA VAL A 689 23.68 -1.12 5.21
C VAL A 689 22.33 -0.53 5.61
N ASP A 690 22.16 -0.19 6.88
CA ASP A 690 20.95 0.45 7.40
C ASP A 690 21.13 1.97 7.38
N LEU A 691 20.41 2.62 6.46
CA LEU A 691 20.55 4.05 6.23
C LEU A 691 20.21 4.88 7.48
N PHE A 692 19.30 4.43 8.33
CA PHE A 692 18.89 5.13 9.53
C PHE A 692 19.91 5.05 10.68
N LYS A 693 20.99 4.28 10.54
CA LYS A 693 22.14 4.37 11.47
C LYS A 693 22.80 5.75 11.46
N LEU A 694 22.68 6.48 10.37
CA LEU A 694 23.29 7.81 10.23
C LEU A 694 22.57 8.89 11.04
N ILE A 695 21.26 8.73 11.31
CA ILE A 695 20.49 9.68 12.10
C ILE A 695 20.82 9.54 13.61
N ASP A 696 20.55 10.58 14.41
CA ASP A 696 20.78 10.54 15.86
C ASP A 696 19.81 9.58 16.56
N ALA A 697 20.30 8.88 17.58
CA ALA A 697 19.51 7.93 18.36
C ALA A 697 18.31 8.58 19.10
N SER A 698 18.32 9.91 19.26
CA SER A 698 17.18 10.65 19.79
C SER A 698 16.04 10.84 18.79
N GLU A 699 16.32 10.68 17.47
CA GLU A 699 15.35 10.90 16.39
C GLU A 699 14.88 9.60 15.74
N HIS A 700 15.66 8.53 15.84
CA HIS A 700 15.31 7.24 15.23
C HIS A 700 15.80 6.07 16.10
N PRO A 701 14.99 5.01 16.31
CA PRO A 701 15.37 3.85 17.15
C PRO A 701 16.61 3.11 16.65
N HIS A 702 16.93 3.17 15.35
CA HIS A 702 18.16 2.60 14.78
C HIS A 702 19.36 3.53 14.81
N GLY A 703 19.15 4.81 15.10
CA GLY A 703 20.20 5.84 15.07
C GLY A 703 21.38 5.52 15.98
N LEU A 704 22.60 5.90 15.55
CA LEU A 704 23.80 5.76 16.37
C LEU A 704 23.80 6.75 17.52
N GLN A 705 24.31 6.30 18.67
CA GLN A 705 24.67 7.21 19.77
C GLN A 705 25.87 8.09 19.36
N ALA A 706 25.99 9.26 19.98
CA ALA A 706 27.08 10.21 19.66
C ALA A 706 28.49 9.59 19.79
N HIS A 707 28.71 8.71 20.78
CA HIS A 707 30.01 8.05 20.98
C HIS A 707 30.29 6.96 19.93
N GLU A 708 29.24 6.25 19.46
CA GLU A 708 29.35 5.26 18.38
C GLU A 708 29.66 5.97 17.06
N TRP A 709 28.95 7.08 16.78
CA TRP A 709 29.22 7.92 15.60
C TRP A 709 30.69 8.37 15.56
N LYS A 710 31.19 8.90 16.69
CA LYS A 710 32.57 9.33 16.81
C LYS A 710 33.59 8.20 16.61
N ALA A 711 33.30 7.01 17.10
CA ALA A 711 34.16 5.83 16.97
C ALA A 711 34.29 5.41 15.49
N ILE A 712 33.24 5.58 14.70
CA ILE A 712 33.18 5.15 13.29
C ILE A 712 33.66 6.26 12.35
N PHE A 713 33.02 7.46 12.40
CA PHE A 713 33.19 8.55 11.45
C PHE A 713 34.17 9.64 11.92
N THR A 714 34.57 9.65 13.20
CA THR A 714 35.37 10.68 13.86
C THR A 714 34.65 12.04 13.97
N ASP A 715 35.34 13.05 14.59
CA ASP A 715 34.77 14.41 14.74
C ASP A 715 35.35 15.41 13.75
N ASN A 716 36.61 15.21 13.33
CA ASN A 716 37.37 16.25 12.63
C ASN A 716 38.13 15.75 11.39
N VAL A 717 38.15 14.44 11.16
CA VAL A 717 38.88 13.85 10.04
C VAL A 717 38.02 13.95 8.77
N PRO A 718 38.58 14.29 7.60
CA PRO A 718 37.82 14.27 6.35
C PRO A 718 37.17 12.92 6.12
N CYS A 719 35.87 12.93 5.81
CA CYS A 719 35.13 11.75 5.44
C CYS A 719 34.57 11.90 4.01
N ILE A 720 34.96 11.01 3.12
CA ILE A 720 34.42 10.93 1.75
C ILE A 720 33.37 9.84 1.74
N PHE A 721 32.11 10.26 1.66
CA PHE A 721 30.96 9.36 1.70
C PHE A 721 30.37 9.18 0.31
N ASN A 722 30.53 8.00 -0.28
CA ASN A 722 29.95 7.65 -1.58
C ASN A 722 28.59 6.99 -1.36
N PHE A 723 27.53 7.67 -1.77
CA PHE A 723 26.14 7.26 -1.55
C PHE A 723 25.46 6.83 -2.86
N HIS A 724 24.61 5.85 -2.76
CA HIS A 724 23.84 5.32 -3.87
C HIS A 724 22.91 6.35 -4.53
N SER A 725 22.19 7.13 -3.71
CA SER A 725 21.16 8.07 -4.13
C SER A 725 21.63 9.53 -4.07
N TYR A 726 20.71 10.46 -3.86
CA TYR A 726 21.01 11.90 -3.81
C TYR A 726 21.81 12.29 -2.56
N PRO A 727 22.91 13.03 -2.68
CA PRO A 727 23.75 13.45 -1.54
C PRO A 727 22.97 14.17 -0.43
N TRP A 728 21.91 14.90 -0.78
CA TRP A 728 21.11 15.66 0.16
C TRP A 728 20.47 14.80 1.25
N LEU A 729 20.12 13.56 0.96
CA LEU A 729 19.56 12.64 1.95
C LEU A 729 20.56 12.38 3.08
N ILE A 730 21.82 12.10 2.76
CA ILE A 730 22.87 11.89 3.78
C ILE A 730 23.10 13.15 4.59
N HIS A 731 23.18 14.33 3.95
CA HIS A 731 23.32 15.60 4.67
C HIS A 731 22.17 15.83 5.64
N ARG A 732 20.95 15.48 5.27
CA ARG A 732 19.76 15.58 6.12
C ARG A 732 19.83 14.60 7.30
N LEU A 733 20.14 13.31 7.05
CA LEU A 733 20.22 12.29 8.09
C LEU A 733 21.35 12.55 9.09
N THR A 734 22.41 13.26 8.67
CA THR A 734 23.57 13.60 9.50
C THR A 734 23.52 15.03 10.05
N TYR A 735 22.43 15.77 9.77
CA TYR A 735 22.30 17.14 10.27
C TYR A 735 22.38 17.16 11.80
N GLY A 736 23.21 18.05 12.34
CA GLY A 736 23.46 18.14 13.78
C GLY A 736 24.49 17.14 14.33
N ARG A 737 24.98 16.17 13.51
CA ARG A 737 26.07 15.30 13.93
C ARG A 737 27.37 16.10 14.08
N LYS A 738 28.09 15.86 15.16
CA LYS A 738 29.43 16.40 15.32
C LYS A 738 30.33 15.84 14.23
N GLY A 739 31.08 16.70 13.56
CA GLY A 739 31.90 16.31 12.43
C GLY A 739 31.20 16.35 11.05
N GLN A 740 29.93 16.73 10.98
CA GLN A 740 29.20 16.86 9.69
C GLN A 740 29.93 17.78 8.69
N GLN A 741 30.61 18.80 9.15
CA GLN A 741 31.38 19.72 8.27
C GLN A 741 32.59 19.07 7.59
N SER A 742 33.09 17.97 8.15
CA SER A 742 34.19 17.17 7.55
C SER A 742 33.67 16.14 6.55
N LEU A 743 32.36 16.02 6.39
CA LEU A 743 31.68 15.05 5.52
C LEU A 743 31.52 15.63 4.12
N LEU A 744 32.15 15.02 3.13
CA LEU A 744 31.86 15.22 1.72
C LEU A 744 31.01 14.05 1.21
N VAL A 745 29.80 14.34 0.82
CA VAL A 745 28.89 13.32 0.23
C VAL A 745 28.91 13.42 -1.29
N THR A 746 29.17 12.31 -1.95
CA THR A 746 29.00 12.10 -3.38
C THR A 746 27.81 11.16 -3.60
N GLY A 747 27.17 11.27 -4.76
CA GLY A 747 26.01 10.46 -5.11
C GLY A 747 25.44 10.91 -6.45
N TYR A 748 24.28 10.40 -6.81
CA TYR A 748 23.61 10.77 -8.06
C TYR A 748 23.20 12.26 -8.04
N ARG A 749 23.38 12.96 -9.19
CA ARG A 749 23.18 14.41 -9.32
C ARG A 749 22.42 14.82 -10.57
N GLU A 750 21.56 13.97 -11.07
CA GLU A 750 20.81 14.18 -12.32
C GLU A 750 21.72 14.38 -13.55
N LYS A 751 22.90 13.78 -13.55
CA LYS A 751 23.84 13.81 -14.66
C LYS A 751 23.78 12.50 -15.46
N GLY A 752 22.55 12.05 -15.75
CA GLY A 752 22.31 10.84 -16.49
C GLY A 752 22.33 11.04 -18.02
N ASN A 753 22.70 9.98 -18.75
CA ASN A 753 22.63 9.89 -20.19
C ASN A 753 22.78 8.42 -20.63
N ILE A 754 22.89 8.15 -21.93
CA ILE A 754 23.44 6.89 -22.46
C ILE A 754 24.96 6.97 -22.30
N ASP A 755 25.51 6.12 -21.46
CA ASP A 755 26.90 6.13 -21.04
C ASP A 755 27.43 4.68 -20.90
N THR A 756 28.64 4.52 -20.40
CA THR A 756 29.11 3.30 -19.74
C THR A 756 28.94 3.44 -18.23
N PRO A 757 28.98 2.37 -17.45
CA PRO A 757 28.90 2.45 -15.97
C PRO A 757 29.90 3.41 -15.35
N LEU A 758 31.16 3.36 -15.80
CA LEU A 758 32.20 4.28 -15.33
C LEU A 758 31.92 5.73 -15.74
N GLU A 759 31.52 5.97 -16.99
CA GLU A 759 31.24 7.33 -17.46
C GLU A 759 30.06 7.96 -16.70
N LEU A 760 29.01 7.18 -16.43
CA LEU A 760 27.91 7.64 -15.56
C LEU A 760 28.39 8.02 -14.16
N ALA A 761 29.27 7.22 -13.57
CA ALA A 761 29.90 7.53 -12.29
C ALA A 761 30.77 8.80 -12.36
N ILE A 762 31.57 8.99 -13.43
CA ILE A 762 32.42 10.18 -13.64
C ILE A 762 31.55 11.43 -13.75
N ARG A 763 30.44 11.41 -14.51
CA ARG A 763 29.51 12.55 -14.64
C ARG A 763 28.95 13.00 -13.30
N ASN A 764 28.75 12.08 -12.39
CA ASN A 764 28.19 12.35 -11.07
C ASN A 764 29.26 12.54 -9.98
N GLY A 765 30.57 12.31 -10.31
CA GLY A 765 31.70 12.47 -9.39
C GLY A 765 31.76 11.38 -8.30
N THR A 766 31.22 10.19 -8.60
CA THR A 766 31.16 9.03 -7.71
C THR A 766 32.16 7.92 -8.10
N ASP A 767 32.89 8.13 -9.18
CA ASP A 767 33.93 7.21 -9.67
C ASP A 767 35.17 7.20 -8.76
N ARG A 768 35.92 6.12 -8.83
CA ARG A 768 37.13 5.89 -8.01
C ARG A 768 38.15 6.98 -8.07
N TYR A 769 38.33 7.63 -9.22
CA TYR A 769 39.30 8.70 -9.40
C TYR A 769 38.83 10.01 -8.74
N SER A 770 37.58 10.39 -8.97
CA SER A 770 36.97 11.57 -8.32
C SER A 770 36.95 11.43 -6.79
N LEU A 771 36.65 10.24 -6.27
CA LEU A 771 36.68 9.98 -4.82
C LEU A 771 38.10 10.10 -4.25
N ALA A 772 39.11 9.53 -4.92
CA ALA A 772 40.48 9.64 -4.51
C ALA A 772 41.01 11.11 -4.54
N ILE A 773 40.67 11.86 -5.59
CA ILE A 773 40.97 13.30 -5.70
C ILE A 773 40.33 14.08 -4.55
N ASN A 774 39.06 13.82 -4.27
CA ASN A 774 38.34 14.46 -3.18
C ASN A 774 39.00 14.22 -1.80
N ALA A 775 39.53 13.03 -1.58
CA ALA A 775 40.28 12.70 -0.37
C ALA A 775 41.61 13.47 -0.33
N ILE A 776 42.40 13.45 -1.42
CA ILE A 776 43.69 14.16 -1.53
C ILE A 776 43.52 15.65 -1.27
N ASP A 777 42.51 16.29 -1.86
CA ASP A 777 42.26 17.74 -1.75
C ASP A 777 41.88 18.18 -0.32
N ARG A 778 41.50 17.23 0.57
CA ARG A 778 41.06 17.50 1.95
C ARG A 778 42.03 17.08 3.03
N ILE A 779 43.02 16.26 2.70
CA ILE A 779 44.05 15.83 3.66
C ILE A 779 45.17 16.87 3.71
N ALA A 780 45.40 17.45 4.88
CA ALA A 780 46.44 18.42 5.07
C ALA A 780 47.86 17.80 4.99
N GLY A 781 48.84 18.57 4.54
CA GLY A 781 50.27 18.22 4.63
C GLY A 781 50.79 17.26 3.57
N LEU A 782 50.04 16.89 2.53
CA LEU A 782 50.48 15.99 1.48
C LEU A 782 51.54 16.57 0.54
N GLY A 783 51.58 17.88 0.36
CA GLY A 783 52.57 18.61 -0.44
C GLY A 783 52.72 18.06 -1.87
N ASN A 784 53.96 17.92 -2.36
CA ASN A 784 54.23 17.45 -3.74
C ASN A 784 53.76 16.00 -3.99
N LYS A 785 53.73 15.13 -2.98
CA LYS A 785 53.23 13.76 -3.12
C LYS A 785 51.75 13.75 -3.40
N GLY A 786 50.96 14.59 -2.70
CA GLY A 786 49.55 14.77 -2.97
C GLY A 786 49.31 15.31 -4.38
N ALA A 787 50.05 16.31 -4.82
CA ALA A 787 49.94 16.88 -6.16
C ALA A 787 50.19 15.81 -7.26
N ALA A 788 51.26 15.03 -7.11
CA ALA A 788 51.58 13.96 -8.06
C ALA A 788 50.51 12.84 -8.09
N ALA A 789 50.01 12.44 -6.93
CA ALA A 789 48.93 11.45 -6.85
C ALA A 789 47.63 11.97 -7.52
N ARG A 790 47.30 13.24 -7.28
CA ARG A 790 46.13 13.89 -7.89
C ARG A 790 46.23 13.95 -9.42
N GLU A 791 47.39 14.32 -9.94
CA GLU A 791 47.65 14.35 -11.39
C GLU A 791 47.54 12.94 -11.99
N ALA A 792 48.05 11.92 -11.32
CA ALA A 792 47.93 10.54 -11.75
C ALA A 792 46.42 10.11 -11.85
N MET A 793 45.60 10.45 -10.85
CA MET A 793 44.16 10.16 -10.88
C MET A 793 43.46 10.85 -12.06
N LEU A 794 43.73 12.12 -12.32
CA LEU A 794 43.16 12.85 -13.44
C LEU A 794 43.56 12.23 -14.78
N ASN A 795 44.82 11.84 -14.95
CA ASN A 795 45.34 11.25 -16.19
C ASN A 795 44.67 9.89 -16.45
N GLU A 796 44.51 9.04 -15.44
CA GLU A 796 43.83 7.73 -15.59
C GLU A 796 42.33 7.91 -15.86
N GLN A 797 41.67 8.87 -15.21
CA GLN A 797 40.25 9.18 -15.50
C GLN A 797 40.02 9.62 -16.94
N ILE A 798 40.91 10.54 -17.45
CA ILE A 798 40.83 11.00 -18.84
C ILE A 798 41.09 9.85 -19.82
N LYS A 799 42.04 8.98 -19.52
CA LYS A 799 42.34 7.79 -20.32
C LYS A 799 41.13 6.84 -20.41
N ALA A 800 40.54 6.50 -19.25
CA ALA A 800 39.37 5.64 -19.18
C ALA A 800 38.21 6.24 -19.94
N LYS A 801 37.92 7.51 -19.74
CA LYS A 801 36.89 8.26 -20.46
C LYS A 801 37.08 8.24 -21.99
N ASN A 802 38.32 8.52 -22.45
CA ASN A 802 38.63 8.47 -23.89
C ASN A 802 38.42 7.06 -24.46
N TYR A 803 38.78 6.00 -23.73
CA TYR A 803 38.57 4.64 -24.13
C TYR A 803 37.07 4.34 -24.28
N SER A 804 36.27 4.70 -23.28
CA SER A 804 34.82 4.49 -23.29
C SER A 804 34.16 5.19 -24.48
N TYR A 805 34.58 6.40 -24.84
CA TYR A 805 34.05 7.11 -26.02
C TYR A 805 34.44 6.47 -27.36
N HIS A 806 35.58 5.78 -27.43
CA HIS A 806 36.01 5.13 -28.67
C HIS A 806 35.46 3.71 -28.83
N GLU A 807 35.39 2.97 -27.74
CA GLU A 807 35.05 1.53 -27.75
C GLU A 807 33.59 1.25 -27.39
N GLY A 808 32.88 2.20 -26.77
CA GLY A 808 31.51 2.03 -26.30
C GLY A 808 31.37 1.10 -25.07
N MET A 809 32.49 0.85 -24.37
CA MET A 809 32.57 0.02 -23.16
C MET A 809 33.66 0.55 -22.24
N ASP A 810 33.60 0.18 -20.96
CA ASP A 810 34.65 0.53 -20.02
C ASP A 810 35.95 -0.24 -20.28
N PRO A 811 37.12 0.34 -19.88
CA PRO A 811 38.41 -0.39 -19.96
C PRO A 811 38.35 -1.68 -19.15
N LYS A 812 38.94 -2.75 -19.68
CA LYS A 812 38.93 -4.07 -19.06
C LYS A 812 39.51 -4.08 -17.63
N GLU A 813 40.52 -3.26 -17.37
CA GLU A 813 41.11 -3.07 -16.03
C GLU A 813 40.15 -2.44 -15.02
N ILE A 814 39.09 -1.78 -15.49
CA ILE A 814 37.99 -1.24 -14.66
C ILE A 814 36.96 -2.33 -14.39
N ASP A 815 36.50 -3.04 -15.45
CA ASP A 815 35.50 -4.10 -15.35
C ASP A 815 36.01 -5.30 -14.54
N ASP A 816 37.28 -5.68 -14.73
CA ASP A 816 37.89 -6.83 -14.06
C ASP A 816 38.57 -6.44 -12.73
N TRP A 817 38.42 -5.18 -12.27
CA TRP A 817 39.06 -4.74 -11.04
C TRP A 817 38.66 -5.61 -9.84
N VAL A 818 39.66 -5.96 -9.03
CA VAL A 818 39.50 -6.67 -7.75
C VAL A 818 40.37 -6.02 -6.68
N TRP A 819 40.03 -6.25 -5.42
CA TRP A 819 40.77 -5.71 -4.28
C TRP A 819 42.23 -6.26 -4.25
N PRO A 820 43.26 -5.39 -4.31
CA PRO A 820 44.63 -5.85 -4.49
C PRO A 820 45.39 -6.18 -3.18
N PHE A 821 44.83 -5.78 -1.97
CA PHE A 821 45.51 -5.94 -0.69
C PHE A 821 45.09 -7.09 0.15
#